data_66f80357cfee9d6f998cc0f7e3a45002
#
_entry.id   66f80357cfee9d6f998cc0f7e3a45002
#
_cell.length_a   1.000
_cell.length_b   1.000
_cell.length_c   1.000
_cell.angle_alpha   90.00
_cell.angle_beta   90.00
_cell.angle_gamma   90.00
#
_symmetry.space_group_name_H-M   'P 1'
#
loop_
_entity.id
_entity.type
_entity.pdbx_description
1 polymer ?
#
loop_
_entity_poly.entity_id
_entity_poly.type
_entity_poly.pdbx_seq_one_letter_code
_entity_poly.pdbx_strand_id
1 'polypeptide(L)'
;MINLQLSLSEAYSVMLSVRRQEQQFVSTRQPEIQEQLNIKRSQLIEKLAEIDGKIVRSDLNISFNYAKVVEYLDEYHTAFTLLALELVSIHGKRDQLGLIEKLKNAALTLERFVHESNNVQLEELTLETQDLMYQFFTDFDQTTLDKIVDSLFKIQDEIEQNSRTISALASFNNFKRHFWRLQRGLKSVGYSSDSGLKGELTSSIYHVEDELNLLFTETPKQIAESLTQIKSYSYLSTAALGGVTLLVLLYVVWRASQLETQLIVSQEKARQANRAKSAFLANMSHEIRTPLNGVIGMSEILAETKLSAEQKDCLGTIYTSSQTLLMLINDVLDLSKIESGKLEINPHTTDLRELLFDSVTLISSKAYQKQIKLEVEIDGELPEYIHVDGNKIRQVLMNLASNAIKFTEQGSIVFTAKWLPSLETECVVEFSVRDTGIGIAADQQEHIFKAFCQEDTNITSNIAGTGLGLSISSRMVEMMGGSISVESEKDVGSCFHFQLAVVPSDHSEHKNRKQTVVYYSDAPSKLLLDDLFRLGYSPQLKSIETNLAATDLPEIALMEDINQAKTLHRLAPEVKIIIVKDNLSDPMSECHFISGYVTLPMLGSRLSSMLNSVLERSQPQPPQHQPEPIEATVRQKVLVVEDNRVNQKVVCINLDKLGIEYWVANDGQEAIDLYKEHHQDIGLILMDCMMPNVDGFEATERIRRYEENLQLQATHILALTASVLDDDIKHCFECGMNDYLPKPFKRDMMLQKIDEQQFTHKAG
;
A
#
# COMPACT_ATOMS: atom_id res chain seq x y z
N MET A 1 54.03 35.97 22.21
CA MET A 1 53.16 35.06 22.99
C MET A 1 51.70 35.40 22.86
N ILE A 2 51.20 36.59 23.16
CA ILE A 2 49.77 36.97 23.00
C ILE A 2 49.30 36.78 21.53
N ASN A 3 50.10 37.15 20.56
CA ASN A 3 49.79 36.94 19.13
C ASN A 3 49.74 35.49 18.70
N LEU A 4 50.44 34.58 19.34
CA LEU A 4 50.37 33.14 19.08
C LEU A 4 49.06 32.56 19.64
N GLN A 5 48.70 32.99 20.84
CA GLN A 5 47.46 32.58 21.51
C GLN A 5 46.22 33.06 20.76
N LEU A 6 46.25 34.25 20.18
CA LEU A 6 45.21 34.77 19.34
C LEU A 6 45.04 33.96 18.04
N SER A 7 46.13 33.62 17.36
CA SER A 7 46.13 32.80 16.15
C SER A 7 45.59 31.40 16.41
N LEU A 8 45.89 30.80 17.56
CA LEU A 8 45.33 29.52 17.98
C LEU A 8 43.80 29.56 18.16
N SER A 9 43.31 30.62 18.81
CA SER A 9 41.85 30.83 19.00
C SER A 9 41.14 31.02 17.69
N GLU A 10 41.75 31.78 16.77
CA GLU A 10 41.19 32.00 15.42
C GLU A 10 41.16 30.70 14.61
N ALA A 11 42.21 29.87 14.65
CA ALA A 11 42.27 28.58 13.98
C ALA A 11 41.20 27.64 14.53
N TYR A 12 41.00 27.61 15.83
CA TYR A 12 39.90 26.84 16.45
C TYR A 12 38.49 27.31 16.02
N SER A 13 38.29 28.62 15.96
CA SER A 13 37.03 29.21 15.45
C SER A 13 36.77 28.80 14.00
N VAL A 14 37.81 28.87 13.17
CA VAL A 14 37.70 28.45 11.76
C VAL A 14 37.39 26.95 11.67
N MET A 15 38.00 26.11 12.50
CA MET A 15 37.72 24.69 12.54
C MET A 15 36.26 24.41 12.96
N LEU A 16 35.72 25.07 13.98
CA LEU A 16 34.31 24.96 14.35
C LEU A 16 33.39 25.40 13.19
N SER A 17 33.82 26.39 12.42
CA SER A 17 33.11 26.85 11.23
C SER A 17 33.12 25.78 10.12
N VAL A 18 34.23 25.06 9.93
CA VAL A 18 34.31 23.91 9.00
C VAL A 18 33.28 22.85 9.40
N ARG A 19 33.24 22.45 10.68
CA ARG A 19 32.26 21.49 11.23
C ARG A 19 30.80 21.95 11.02
N ARG A 20 30.54 23.22 11.23
CA ARG A 20 29.18 23.78 11.02
C ARG A 20 28.77 23.68 9.53
N GLN A 21 29.68 24.02 8.62
CA GLN A 21 29.44 23.92 7.18
C GLN A 21 29.25 22.47 6.74
N GLU A 22 30.02 21.53 7.26
CA GLU A 22 29.84 20.11 7.04
C GLU A 22 28.43 19.64 7.43
N GLN A 23 28.01 19.91 8.67
CA GLN A 23 26.69 19.53 9.15
C GLN A 23 25.55 20.17 8.33
N GLN A 24 25.74 21.44 7.96
CA GLN A 24 24.78 22.15 7.12
C GLN A 24 24.71 21.53 5.71
N PHE A 25 25.86 21.18 5.12
CA PHE A 25 25.88 20.51 3.81
C PHE A 25 25.18 19.14 3.87
N VAL A 26 25.48 18.34 4.87
CA VAL A 26 24.85 17.01 5.04
C VAL A 26 23.32 17.13 5.13
N SER A 27 22.80 18.22 5.75
CA SER A 27 21.37 18.45 5.89
C SER A 27 20.72 19.07 4.64
N THR A 28 21.37 20.07 4.02
CA THR A 28 20.79 20.89 2.94
C THR A 28 21.23 20.49 1.54
N ARG A 29 22.45 19.89 1.42
CA ARG A 29 23.07 19.42 0.16
C ARG A 29 23.27 20.56 -0.88
N GLN A 30 23.37 21.79 -0.41
CA GLN A 30 23.56 22.96 -1.26
C GLN A 30 25.02 23.06 -1.75
N PRO A 31 25.29 23.16 -3.07
CA PRO A 31 26.66 23.20 -3.61
C PRO A 31 27.46 24.41 -3.10
N GLU A 32 26.80 25.53 -2.81
CA GLU A 32 27.42 26.75 -2.29
C GLU A 32 28.09 26.50 -0.93
N ILE A 33 27.55 25.61 -0.13
CA ILE A 33 28.09 25.23 1.20
C ILE A 33 29.38 24.43 1.02
N GLN A 34 29.48 23.58 0.01
CA GLN A 34 30.70 22.86 -0.32
C GLN A 34 31.83 23.82 -0.67
N GLU A 35 31.55 24.84 -1.47
CA GLU A 35 32.52 25.87 -1.80
C GLU A 35 32.95 26.68 -0.56
N GLN A 36 32.00 27.03 0.30
CA GLN A 36 32.30 27.71 1.58
C GLN A 36 33.17 26.85 2.50
N LEU A 37 32.91 25.53 2.55
CA LEU A 37 33.73 24.60 3.34
C LEU A 37 35.17 24.58 2.81
N ASN A 38 35.37 24.53 1.50
CA ASN A 38 36.71 24.58 0.89
C ASN A 38 37.45 25.87 1.23
N ILE A 39 36.74 26.99 1.19
CA ILE A 39 37.32 28.32 1.59
C ILE A 39 37.73 28.26 3.08
N LYS A 40 36.86 27.75 3.96
CA LYS A 40 37.15 27.67 5.39
C LYS A 40 38.28 26.71 5.71
N ARG A 41 38.37 25.57 5.01
CA ARG A 41 39.51 24.65 5.11
C ARG A 41 40.80 25.32 4.72
N SER A 42 40.86 26.05 3.57
CA SER A 42 42.04 26.77 3.13
C SER A 42 42.46 27.85 4.14
N GLN A 43 41.47 28.56 4.72
CA GLN A 43 41.73 29.53 5.80
C GLN A 43 42.30 28.86 7.05
N LEU A 44 41.84 27.65 7.39
CA LEU A 44 42.37 26.90 8.52
C LEU A 44 43.84 26.51 8.27
N ILE A 45 44.15 25.96 7.11
CA ILE A 45 45.54 25.59 6.72
C ILE A 45 46.45 26.82 6.77
N GLU A 46 46.03 27.96 6.24
CA GLU A 46 46.79 29.21 6.26
C GLU A 46 47.07 29.67 7.70
N LYS A 47 46.02 29.62 8.57
CA LYS A 47 46.18 29.97 9.99
C LYS A 47 47.09 29.00 10.73
N LEU A 48 47.02 27.72 10.43
CA LEU A 48 47.93 26.72 11.04
C LEU A 48 49.37 26.91 10.57
N ALA A 49 49.63 27.26 9.29
CA ALA A 49 50.93 27.65 8.79
C ALA A 49 51.50 28.90 9.47
N GLU A 50 50.65 29.90 9.69
CA GLU A 50 51.01 31.09 10.46
C GLU A 50 51.41 30.76 11.90
N ILE A 51 50.67 29.84 12.56
CA ILE A 51 50.96 29.35 13.91
C ILE A 51 52.30 28.60 13.94
N ASP A 52 52.53 27.69 13.00
CA ASP A 52 53.80 26.93 12.89
C ASP A 52 54.97 27.88 12.76
N GLY A 53 54.87 28.90 11.84
CA GLY A 53 55.89 29.92 11.65
C GLY A 53 56.14 30.79 12.89
N LYS A 54 55.11 30.99 13.73
CA LYS A 54 55.26 31.73 15.02
C LYS A 54 55.88 30.87 16.10
N ILE A 55 55.56 29.58 16.15
CA ILE A 55 56.16 28.61 17.06
C ILE A 55 57.67 28.51 16.79
N VAL A 56 58.06 28.35 15.53
CA VAL A 56 59.47 28.26 15.10
C VAL A 56 60.27 29.52 15.49
N ARG A 57 59.61 30.70 15.40
CA ARG A 57 60.26 32.00 15.75
C ARG A 57 60.32 32.31 17.25
N SER A 58 59.55 31.56 18.05
CA SER A 58 59.35 31.90 19.49
C SER A 58 60.32 31.12 20.43
N ASP A 59 61.26 30.34 19.95
CA ASP A 59 62.12 29.45 20.73
C ASP A 59 61.35 28.51 21.71
N LEU A 60 60.08 28.31 21.48
CA LEU A 60 59.25 27.36 22.25
C LEU A 60 59.40 25.97 21.69
N ASN A 61 59.78 25.02 22.56
CA ASN A 61 59.91 23.61 22.17
C ASN A 61 58.54 22.93 22.18
N ILE A 62 57.66 23.32 21.24
CA ILE A 62 56.31 22.78 21.05
C ILE A 62 56.37 21.70 19.98
N SER A 63 55.95 20.48 20.32
CA SER A 63 55.85 19.39 19.36
C SER A 63 54.55 19.48 18.56
N PHE A 64 54.44 20.49 17.69
CA PHE A 64 53.37 20.63 16.73
C PHE A 64 53.83 20.16 15.36
N ASN A 65 53.12 19.20 14.82
CA ASN A 65 53.41 18.69 13.48
C ASN A 65 52.43 19.24 12.47
N TYR A 66 52.72 20.43 11.95
CA TYR A 66 51.89 21.09 10.93
C TYR A 66 51.61 20.19 9.73
N ALA A 67 52.65 19.48 9.22
CA ALA A 67 52.52 18.61 8.05
C ALA A 67 51.50 17.49 8.29
N LYS A 68 51.45 16.91 9.47
CA LYS A 68 50.54 15.86 9.87
C LYS A 68 49.09 16.36 9.97
N VAL A 69 48.88 17.56 10.51
CA VAL A 69 47.56 18.18 10.59
C VAL A 69 47.03 18.51 9.18
N VAL A 70 47.89 18.98 8.30
CA VAL A 70 47.52 19.23 6.90
C VAL A 70 47.14 17.91 6.21
N GLU A 71 47.90 16.83 6.44
CA GLU A 71 47.59 15.50 5.92
C GLU A 71 46.18 15.04 6.39
N TYR A 72 45.87 15.13 7.67
CA TYR A 72 44.53 14.81 8.19
C TYR A 72 43.44 15.70 7.63
N LEU A 73 43.72 17.00 7.40
CA LEU A 73 42.76 17.92 6.74
C LEU A 73 42.57 17.58 5.26
N ASP A 74 43.59 16.98 4.60
CA ASP A 74 43.46 16.50 3.21
C ASP A 74 42.66 15.20 3.16
N GLU A 75 42.88 14.28 4.09
CA GLU A 75 42.04 13.09 4.28
C GLU A 75 40.59 13.47 4.54
N TYR A 76 40.36 14.40 5.47
CA TYR A 76 39.01 14.95 5.77
C TYR A 76 38.36 15.56 4.52
N HIS A 77 39.12 16.36 3.77
CA HIS A 77 38.59 16.97 2.54
C HIS A 77 38.25 15.91 1.49
N THR A 78 39.08 14.91 1.36
CA THR A 78 38.84 13.79 0.43
C THR A 78 37.59 13.03 0.82
N ALA A 79 37.49 12.64 2.09
CA ALA A 79 36.29 11.97 2.63
C ALA A 79 35.03 12.79 2.47
N PHE A 80 35.11 14.13 2.77
CA PHE A 80 33.98 15.04 2.59
C PHE A 80 33.58 15.17 1.11
N THR A 81 34.54 15.30 0.22
CA THR A 81 34.27 15.44 -1.22
C THR A 81 33.60 14.18 -1.78
N LEU A 82 34.08 13.00 -1.37
CA LEU A 82 33.49 11.75 -1.74
C LEU A 82 32.07 11.61 -1.16
N LEU A 83 31.89 11.96 0.11
CA LEU A 83 30.59 11.97 0.76
C LEU A 83 29.63 12.94 0.05
N ALA A 84 30.11 14.13 -0.29
CA ALA A 84 29.30 15.13 -0.99
C ALA A 84 28.86 14.63 -2.37
N LEU A 85 29.74 14.01 -3.13
CA LEU A 85 29.45 13.41 -4.42
C LEU A 85 28.40 12.29 -4.30
N GLU A 86 28.58 11.40 -3.30
CA GLU A 86 27.63 10.32 -3.07
C GLU A 86 26.25 10.84 -2.61
N LEU A 87 26.20 11.81 -1.69
CA LEU A 87 24.95 12.41 -1.26
C LEU A 87 24.21 13.10 -2.42
N VAL A 88 24.93 13.79 -3.29
CA VAL A 88 24.37 14.39 -4.50
C VAL A 88 23.89 13.32 -5.49
N SER A 89 24.66 12.22 -5.63
CA SER A 89 24.25 11.10 -6.46
C SER A 89 22.96 10.45 -5.95
N ILE A 90 22.85 10.25 -4.63
CA ILE A 90 21.67 9.65 -3.99
C ILE A 90 20.44 10.54 -4.14
N HIS A 91 20.58 11.82 -3.85
CA HIS A 91 19.42 12.73 -3.78
C HIS A 91 19.15 13.53 -5.07
N GLY A 92 20.14 13.69 -5.93
CA GLY A 92 20.04 14.46 -7.17
C GLY A 92 20.38 15.95 -7.01
N LYS A 93 20.33 16.67 -8.14
CA LYS A 93 20.42 18.13 -8.24
C LYS A 93 19.13 18.65 -8.89
N ARG A 94 18.97 20.00 -8.94
CA ARG A 94 17.82 20.66 -9.56
C ARG A 94 17.48 20.15 -10.97
N ASP A 95 18.49 19.76 -11.75
CA ASP A 95 18.33 19.34 -13.16
C ASP A 95 18.65 17.86 -13.40
N GLN A 96 18.94 17.09 -12.36
CA GLN A 96 19.27 15.65 -12.46
C GLN A 96 18.66 14.86 -11.32
N LEU A 97 17.89 13.85 -11.69
CA LEU A 97 17.28 12.90 -10.76
C LEU A 97 18.35 12.12 -9.98
N GLY A 98 18.25 12.12 -8.67
CA GLY A 98 19.07 11.30 -7.79
C GLY A 98 18.72 9.80 -7.86
N LEU A 99 19.53 8.99 -7.18
CA LEU A 99 19.30 7.54 -7.13
C LEU A 99 17.97 7.18 -6.47
N ILE A 100 17.55 7.93 -5.45
CA ILE A 100 16.24 7.76 -4.78
C ILE A 100 15.11 7.94 -5.78
N GLU A 101 15.12 9.02 -6.55
CA GLU A 101 14.06 9.32 -7.53
C GLU A 101 14.10 8.36 -8.73
N LYS A 102 15.29 7.94 -9.14
CA LYS A 102 15.47 6.91 -10.18
C LYS A 102 14.92 5.56 -9.74
N LEU A 103 15.15 5.17 -8.47
CA LEU A 103 14.59 3.95 -7.91
C LEU A 103 13.07 4.02 -7.83
N LYS A 104 12.53 5.15 -7.37
CA LYS A 104 11.10 5.41 -7.29
C LYS A 104 10.42 5.29 -8.66
N ASN A 105 11.00 5.94 -9.68
CA ASN A 105 10.51 5.86 -11.05
C ASN A 105 10.62 4.45 -11.64
N ALA A 106 11.68 3.73 -11.32
CA ALA A 106 11.86 2.35 -11.74
C ALA A 106 10.87 1.40 -11.05
N ALA A 107 10.58 1.66 -9.77
CA ALA A 107 9.59 0.92 -8.99
C ALA A 107 8.19 1.06 -9.62
N LEU A 108 7.74 2.28 -9.87
CA LEU A 108 6.48 2.58 -10.55
C LEU A 108 6.37 1.92 -11.93
N THR A 109 7.48 1.90 -12.67
CA THR A 109 7.51 1.26 -13.98
C THR A 109 7.36 -0.25 -13.86
N LEU A 110 7.96 -0.88 -12.86
CA LEU A 110 7.85 -2.30 -12.60
C LEU A 110 6.43 -2.70 -12.18
N GLU A 111 5.85 -1.96 -11.23
CA GLU A 111 4.51 -2.20 -10.68
C GLU A 111 3.43 -2.17 -11.78
N ARG A 112 3.52 -1.21 -12.72
CA ARG A 112 2.64 -1.17 -13.89
C ARG A 112 2.69 -2.47 -14.69
N PHE A 113 3.88 -2.95 -15.03
CA PHE A 113 4.07 -4.18 -15.78
C PHE A 113 3.57 -5.42 -15.03
N VAL A 114 3.79 -5.46 -13.72
CA VAL A 114 3.34 -6.58 -12.88
C VAL A 114 1.80 -6.60 -12.84
N HIS A 115 1.18 -5.45 -12.63
CA HIS A 115 -0.28 -5.33 -12.64
C HIS A 115 -0.89 -5.71 -14.01
N GLU A 116 -0.30 -5.23 -15.11
CA GLU A 116 -0.72 -5.61 -16.47
C GLU A 116 -0.51 -7.10 -16.75
N SER A 117 0.38 -7.79 -16.05
CA SER A 117 0.64 -9.23 -16.24
C SER A 117 -0.45 -10.14 -15.65
N ASN A 118 -1.30 -9.62 -14.77
CA ASN A 118 -2.35 -10.35 -14.05
C ASN A 118 -1.81 -11.57 -13.26
N ASN A 119 -0.55 -11.51 -12.81
CA ASN A 119 0.12 -12.55 -12.04
C ASN A 119 0.13 -12.18 -10.56
N VAL A 120 -0.83 -12.73 -9.80
CA VAL A 120 -1.05 -12.43 -8.38
C VAL A 120 0.19 -12.75 -7.53
N GLN A 121 0.91 -13.82 -7.83
CA GLN A 121 2.11 -14.21 -7.09
C GLN A 121 3.26 -13.23 -7.31
N LEU A 122 3.42 -12.74 -8.54
CA LEU A 122 4.43 -11.74 -8.85
C LEU A 122 4.08 -10.38 -8.21
N GLU A 123 2.80 -10.06 -8.13
CA GLU A 123 2.30 -8.85 -7.47
C GLU A 123 2.58 -8.90 -5.95
N GLU A 124 2.28 -10.03 -5.30
CA GLU A 124 2.56 -10.25 -3.89
C GLU A 124 4.07 -10.16 -3.58
N LEU A 125 4.92 -10.84 -4.35
CA LEU A 125 6.37 -10.79 -4.20
C LEU A 125 6.94 -9.37 -4.41
N THR A 126 6.37 -8.60 -5.33
CA THR A 126 6.84 -7.23 -5.59
C THR A 126 6.52 -6.32 -4.42
N LEU A 127 5.32 -6.44 -3.83
CA LEU A 127 4.93 -5.67 -2.65
C LEU A 127 5.73 -6.06 -1.41
N GLU A 128 5.92 -7.35 -1.17
CA GLU A 128 6.79 -7.83 -0.09
C GLU A 128 8.20 -7.23 -0.23
N THR A 129 8.73 -7.23 -1.45
CA THR A 129 10.06 -6.66 -1.72
C THR A 129 10.09 -5.16 -1.45
N GLN A 130 9.05 -4.42 -1.80
CA GLN A 130 8.97 -2.98 -1.54
C GLN A 130 8.86 -2.68 -0.05
N ASP A 131 8.07 -3.46 0.69
CA ASP A 131 7.98 -3.31 2.15
C ASP A 131 9.33 -3.62 2.83
N LEU A 132 9.98 -4.71 2.43
CA LEU A 132 11.33 -5.05 2.89
C LEU A 132 12.34 -3.94 2.55
N MET A 133 12.24 -3.34 1.37
CA MET A 133 13.10 -2.20 1.00
C MET A 133 12.83 -0.97 1.86
N TYR A 134 11.54 -0.65 2.12
CA TYR A 134 11.20 0.43 3.04
C TYR A 134 11.77 0.18 4.44
N GLN A 135 11.57 -1.03 4.95
CA GLN A 135 12.16 -1.44 6.23
C GLN A 135 13.67 -1.34 6.21
N PHE A 136 14.33 -1.86 5.16
CA PHE A 136 15.78 -1.79 5.03
C PHE A 136 16.30 -0.34 4.99
N PHE A 137 15.64 0.57 4.25
CA PHE A 137 16.04 1.97 4.20
C PHE A 137 15.71 2.74 5.49
N THR A 138 14.93 2.15 6.39
CA THR A 138 14.66 2.70 7.72
C THR A 138 15.70 2.21 8.73
N ASP A 139 15.97 0.90 8.75
CA ASP A 139 16.71 0.24 9.82
C ASP A 139 18.14 -0.17 9.38
N PHE A 140 18.40 -0.21 8.07
CA PHE A 140 19.66 -0.65 7.43
C PHE A 140 20.13 -2.03 7.91
N ASP A 141 19.19 -2.90 8.27
CA ASP A 141 19.50 -4.22 8.82
C ASP A 141 19.96 -5.20 7.74
N GLN A 142 21.06 -5.91 8.00
CA GLN A 142 21.63 -6.87 7.06
C GLN A 142 20.68 -8.05 6.81
N THR A 143 19.93 -8.48 7.82
CA THR A 143 18.98 -9.60 7.67
C THR A 143 17.82 -9.23 6.75
N THR A 144 17.40 -7.97 6.79
CA THR A 144 16.41 -7.41 5.87
C THR A 144 16.96 -7.30 4.45
N LEU A 145 18.22 -6.90 4.30
CA LEU A 145 18.89 -6.88 3.00
C LEU A 145 18.98 -8.30 2.38
N ASP A 146 19.29 -9.31 3.19
CA ASP A 146 19.40 -10.69 2.73
C ASP A 146 18.00 -11.21 2.28
N LYS A 147 16.93 -10.84 2.96
CA LYS A 147 15.56 -11.14 2.54
C LYS A 147 15.20 -10.45 1.21
N ILE A 148 15.62 -9.19 1.04
CA ILE A 148 15.41 -8.47 -0.24
C ILE A 148 16.14 -9.21 -1.38
N VAL A 149 17.38 -9.66 -1.14
CA VAL A 149 18.14 -10.44 -2.13
C VAL A 149 17.39 -11.70 -2.53
N ASP A 150 16.89 -12.46 -1.55
CA ASP A 150 16.11 -13.68 -1.78
C ASP A 150 14.82 -13.38 -2.56
N SER A 151 14.10 -12.33 -2.17
CA SER A 151 12.91 -11.85 -2.87
C SER A 151 13.21 -11.44 -4.32
N LEU A 152 14.28 -10.70 -4.55
CA LEU A 152 14.70 -10.31 -5.90
C LEU A 152 15.06 -11.53 -6.78
N PHE A 153 15.60 -12.61 -6.18
CA PHE A 153 15.83 -13.86 -6.90
C PHE A 153 14.50 -14.55 -7.26
N LYS A 154 13.57 -14.62 -6.32
CA LYS A 154 12.24 -15.20 -6.57
C LYS A 154 11.48 -14.44 -7.66
N ILE A 155 11.55 -13.11 -7.64
CA ILE A 155 10.99 -12.25 -8.71
C ILE A 155 11.59 -12.58 -10.06
N GLN A 156 12.92 -12.68 -10.12
CA GLN A 156 13.63 -12.95 -11.34
C GLN A 156 13.24 -14.32 -11.92
N ASP A 157 13.20 -15.35 -11.05
CA ASP A 157 12.83 -16.70 -11.41
C ASP A 157 11.40 -16.77 -11.96
N GLU A 158 10.48 -16.11 -11.27
CA GLU A 158 9.09 -16.00 -11.66
C GLU A 158 8.88 -15.29 -13.02
N ILE A 159 9.69 -14.25 -13.27
CA ILE A 159 9.68 -13.57 -14.57
C ILE A 159 10.23 -14.47 -15.69
N GLU A 160 11.30 -15.21 -15.44
CA GLU A 160 12.00 -16.02 -16.44
C GLU A 160 11.24 -17.30 -16.80
N GLN A 161 10.46 -17.84 -15.85
CA GLN A 161 9.68 -19.06 -16.06
C GLN A 161 8.42 -18.84 -16.90
N ASN A 162 7.94 -17.61 -17.04
CA ASN A 162 6.70 -17.32 -17.75
C ASN A 162 6.95 -16.48 -19.02
N SER A 163 6.64 -17.02 -20.18
CA SER A 163 6.85 -16.34 -21.47
C SER A 163 6.08 -15.01 -21.62
N ARG A 164 5.02 -14.80 -20.82
CA ARG A 164 4.23 -13.55 -20.82
C ARG A 164 4.87 -12.45 -19.98
N THR A 165 5.78 -12.82 -19.08
CA THR A 165 6.45 -11.89 -18.15
C THR A 165 7.85 -11.48 -18.63
N ILE A 166 8.39 -12.08 -19.68
CA ILE A 166 9.74 -11.80 -20.20
C ILE A 166 9.94 -10.32 -20.54
N SER A 167 8.89 -9.63 -20.98
CA SER A 167 8.94 -8.18 -21.23
C SER A 167 9.19 -7.36 -19.94
N ALA A 168 8.83 -7.91 -18.77
CA ALA A 168 9.08 -7.33 -17.47
C ALA A 168 10.54 -7.41 -17.03
N LEU A 169 11.30 -8.34 -17.58
CA LEU A 169 12.67 -8.61 -17.20
C LEU A 169 13.55 -7.34 -17.30
N ALA A 170 13.34 -6.55 -18.32
CA ALA A 170 14.06 -5.30 -18.51
C ALA A 170 13.74 -4.26 -17.41
N SER A 171 12.47 -4.14 -17.04
CA SER A 171 12.00 -3.23 -15.96
C SER A 171 12.46 -3.69 -14.59
N PHE A 172 12.39 -4.99 -14.34
CA PHE A 172 12.93 -5.59 -13.13
C PHE A 172 14.44 -5.39 -12.99
N ASN A 173 15.20 -5.63 -14.07
CA ASN A 173 16.65 -5.40 -14.07
C ASN A 173 16.99 -3.92 -13.86
N ASN A 174 16.21 -3.00 -14.39
CA ASN A 174 16.38 -1.57 -14.14
C ASN A 174 16.12 -1.20 -12.68
N PHE A 175 15.03 -1.68 -12.08
CA PHE A 175 14.74 -1.50 -10.66
C PHE A 175 15.84 -2.11 -9.78
N LYS A 176 16.16 -3.38 -9.96
CA LYS A 176 17.25 -4.08 -9.26
C LYS A 176 18.56 -3.30 -9.33
N ARG A 177 18.93 -2.79 -10.53
CA ARG A 177 20.13 -1.98 -10.71
C ARG A 177 20.07 -0.68 -9.90
N HIS A 178 18.93 0.04 -9.91
CA HIS A 178 18.78 1.28 -9.16
C HIS A 178 18.75 1.04 -7.65
N PHE A 179 18.11 -0.05 -7.21
CA PHE A 179 18.18 -0.47 -5.81
C PHE A 179 19.61 -0.72 -5.35
N TRP A 180 20.38 -1.53 -6.10
CA TRP A 180 21.75 -1.82 -5.73
C TRP A 180 22.68 -0.61 -5.82
N ARG A 181 22.41 0.31 -6.73
CA ARG A 181 23.14 1.57 -6.80
C ARG A 181 22.82 2.44 -5.59
N LEU A 182 21.56 2.56 -5.21
CA LEU A 182 21.15 3.31 -4.02
C LEU A 182 21.68 2.66 -2.75
N GLN A 183 21.55 1.36 -2.61
CA GLN A 183 22.09 0.60 -1.47
C GLN A 183 23.59 0.76 -1.35
N ARG A 184 24.32 0.65 -2.47
CA ARG A 184 25.78 0.88 -2.50
C ARG A 184 26.12 2.31 -2.12
N GLY A 185 25.42 3.30 -2.67
CA GLY A 185 25.62 4.71 -2.31
C GLY A 185 25.35 4.95 -0.83
N LEU A 186 24.25 4.44 -0.29
CA LEU A 186 23.92 4.53 1.14
C LEU A 186 24.94 3.80 2.01
N LYS A 187 25.40 2.62 1.60
CA LYS A 187 26.45 1.89 2.27
C LYS A 187 27.79 2.63 2.22
N SER A 188 28.12 3.21 1.07
CA SER A 188 29.30 4.07 0.90
C SER A 188 29.23 5.30 1.80
N VAL A 189 28.09 5.96 1.86
CA VAL A 189 27.84 7.09 2.78
C VAL A 189 27.97 6.66 4.24
N GLY A 190 27.50 5.46 4.57
CA GLY A 190 27.43 4.91 5.92
C GLY A 190 26.03 4.99 6.51
N TYR A 191 25.58 3.90 7.08
CA TYR A 191 24.26 3.77 7.74
C TYR A 191 24.23 4.43 9.12
N SER A 192 25.37 4.61 9.74
CA SER A 192 25.57 5.31 11.00
C SER A 192 26.63 6.39 10.86
N SER A 193 26.78 7.23 11.88
CA SER A 193 27.85 8.23 11.97
C SER A 193 29.26 7.61 11.90
N ASP A 194 29.40 6.34 12.23
CA ASP A 194 30.68 5.66 12.43
C ASP A 194 31.00 4.68 11.29
N SER A 195 30.20 4.67 10.24
CA SER A 195 30.34 3.74 9.13
C SER A 195 30.46 4.47 7.78
N GLY A 196 31.13 3.84 6.81
CA GLY A 196 31.34 4.37 5.47
C GLY A 196 32.05 5.73 5.46
N LEU A 197 31.75 6.52 4.44
CA LEU A 197 32.36 7.87 4.28
C LEU A 197 32.02 8.82 5.44
N LYS A 198 30.88 8.62 6.14
CA LYS A 198 30.58 9.36 7.38
C LYS A 198 31.53 9.00 8.50
N GLY A 199 31.84 7.70 8.66
CA GLY A 199 32.80 7.22 9.65
C GLY A 199 34.21 7.71 9.33
N GLU A 200 34.62 7.64 8.08
CA GLU A 200 35.92 8.16 7.62
C GLU A 200 36.04 9.66 7.88
N LEU A 201 34.99 10.43 7.52
CA LEU A 201 34.93 11.86 7.78
C LEU A 201 35.00 12.17 9.28
N THR A 202 34.25 11.41 10.09
CA THR A 202 34.24 11.59 11.56
C THR A 202 35.58 11.22 12.15
N SER A 203 36.23 10.14 11.68
CA SER A 203 37.55 9.72 12.13
C SER A 203 38.63 10.73 11.76
N SER A 204 38.66 11.20 10.50
CA SER A 204 39.64 12.17 10.03
C SER A 204 39.55 13.49 10.79
N ILE A 205 38.36 14.00 11.02
CA ILE A 205 38.21 15.25 11.79
C ILE A 205 38.57 15.07 13.27
N TYR A 206 38.28 13.88 13.84
CA TYR A 206 38.71 13.58 15.21
C TYR A 206 40.23 13.63 15.36
N HIS A 207 41.00 13.13 14.38
CA HIS A 207 42.46 13.22 14.38
C HIS A 207 42.94 14.68 14.30
N VAL A 208 42.29 15.51 13.50
CA VAL A 208 42.58 16.96 13.49
C VAL A 208 42.29 17.60 14.84
N GLU A 209 41.14 17.29 15.44
CA GLU A 209 40.74 17.82 16.76
C GLU A 209 41.71 17.37 17.84
N ASP A 210 42.20 16.13 17.79
CA ASP A 210 43.11 15.57 18.77
C ASP A 210 44.51 16.23 18.69
N GLU A 211 45.06 16.36 17.49
CA GLU A 211 46.37 17.04 17.28
C GLU A 211 46.26 18.54 17.65
N LEU A 212 45.15 19.20 17.34
CA LEU A 212 44.92 20.58 17.75
C LEU A 212 44.71 20.70 19.26
N ASN A 213 44.00 19.75 19.89
CA ASN A 213 43.88 19.70 21.36
C ASN A 213 45.23 19.55 22.04
N LEU A 214 46.13 18.74 21.45
CA LEU A 214 47.51 18.60 21.93
C LEU A 214 48.23 19.96 21.90
N LEU A 215 48.09 20.68 20.79
CA LEU A 215 48.62 22.03 20.64
C LEU A 215 48.05 23.01 21.68
N PHE A 216 46.75 22.92 21.97
CA PHE A 216 46.06 23.79 22.94
C PHE A 216 46.39 23.43 24.40
N THR A 217 46.78 22.18 24.68
CA THR A 217 47.15 21.74 26.03
C THR A 217 48.65 21.96 26.37
N GLU A 218 49.54 21.68 25.42
CA GLU A 218 50.97 21.80 25.65
C GLU A 218 51.52 23.23 25.57
N THR A 219 50.95 24.05 24.65
CA THR A 219 51.42 25.43 24.43
C THR A 219 51.24 26.32 25.65
N PRO A 220 50.13 26.27 26.41
CA PRO A 220 49.97 27.09 27.61
C PRO A 220 50.96 26.73 28.72
N LYS A 221 51.35 25.43 28.84
CA LYS A 221 52.31 24.98 29.85
C LYS A 221 53.71 25.52 29.56
N GLN A 222 54.18 25.40 28.30
CA GLN A 222 55.50 25.89 27.92
C GLN A 222 55.59 27.42 28.00
N ILE A 223 54.49 28.13 27.68
CA ILE A 223 54.41 29.57 27.87
C ILE A 223 54.46 29.90 29.37
N ALA A 224 53.83 29.13 30.23
CA ALA A 224 53.86 29.34 31.66
C ALA A 224 55.25 29.08 32.24
N GLU A 225 55.98 28.04 31.76
CA GLU A 225 57.35 27.77 32.14
C GLU A 225 58.33 28.86 31.71
N SER A 226 58.14 29.38 30.47
CA SER A 226 58.93 30.51 29.97
C SER A 226 58.66 31.83 30.67
N LEU A 227 57.39 31.99 31.14
CA LEU A 227 56.99 33.18 31.89
C LEU A 227 57.39 33.13 33.38
N THR A 228 57.67 31.92 33.93
CA THR A 228 58.21 31.80 35.27
C THR A 228 59.64 32.35 35.44
N GLN A 229 60.37 32.50 34.33
CA GLN A 229 61.64 33.21 34.31
C GLN A 229 61.51 34.76 34.31
N ILE A 230 60.33 35.27 33.88
CA ILE A 230 59.99 36.70 33.93
C ILE A 230 59.03 36.93 35.09
N LYS A 231 59.66 37.09 36.27
CA LYS A 231 58.98 37.02 37.56
C LYS A 231 57.94 38.05 37.87
N SER A 232 56.96 37.62 38.58
CA SER A 232 56.08 38.08 39.68
C SER A 232 54.81 38.85 39.37
N TYR A 233 54.65 39.52 38.26
CA TYR A 233 53.37 40.20 37.96
C TYR A 233 52.44 39.39 37.05
N SER A 234 52.94 38.39 36.38
CA SER A 234 52.14 37.61 35.42
C SER A 234 51.35 36.46 36.06
N TYR A 235 51.69 36.03 37.29
CA TYR A 235 51.00 34.93 37.95
C TYR A 235 49.54 35.24 38.29
N LEU A 236 49.25 36.49 38.70
CA LEU A 236 47.90 36.90 39.05
C LEU A 236 46.98 37.00 37.80
N SER A 237 47.54 37.48 36.65
CA SER A 237 46.79 37.60 35.42
C SER A 237 46.58 36.26 34.71
N THR A 238 47.52 35.34 34.77
CA THR A 238 47.38 33.98 34.19
C THR A 238 46.42 33.11 35.00
N ALA A 239 46.43 33.20 36.33
CA ALA A 239 45.46 32.54 37.19
C ALA A 239 44.04 33.07 36.99
N ALA A 240 43.88 34.38 36.84
CA ALA A 240 42.60 34.99 36.55
C ALA A 240 42.08 34.56 35.14
N LEU A 241 42.97 34.48 34.14
CA LEU A 241 42.60 34.07 32.79
C LEU A 241 42.21 32.59 32.73
N GLY A 242 42.96 31.72 33.46
CA GLY A 242 42.64 30.29 33.61
C GLY A 242 41.32 30.07 34.30
N GLY A 243 41.00 30.87 35.32
CA GLY A 243 39.69 30.88 36.02
C GLY A 243 38.52 31.27 35.11
N VAL A 244 38.75 32.33 34.30
CA VAL A 244 37.71 32.76 33.33
C VAL A 244 37.48 31.72 32.24
N THR A 245 38.56 31.12 31.70
CA THR A 245 38.41 30.06 30.67
C THR A 245 37.73 28.79 31.19
N LEU A 246 38.03 28.41 32.45
CA LEU A 246 37.36 27.29 33.11
C LEU A 246 35.86 27.57 33.33
N LEU A 247 35.54 28.80 33.78
CA LEU A 247 34.14 29.22 33.94
C LEU A 247 33.38 29.27 32.59
N VAL A 248 34.05 29.75 31.54
CA VAL A 248 33.44 29.77 30.19
C VAL A 248 33.25 28.34 29.67
N LEU A 249 34.23 27.45 29.87
CA LEU A 249 34.13 26.04 29.49
C LEU A 249 33.02 25.30 30.25
N LEU A 250 32.96 25.52 31.59
CA LEU A 250 31.88 25.00 32.42
C LEU A 250 30.51 25.57 32.00
N TYR A 251 30.46 26.85 31.64
CA TYR A 251 29.24 27.48 31.13
C TYR A 251 28.82 26.89 29.78
N VAL A 252 29.75 26.66 28.83
CA VAL A 252 29.47 26.08 27.51
C VAL A 252 29.00 24.61 27.66
N VAL A 253 29.69 23.84 28.50
CA VAL A 253 29.29 22.45 28.77
C VAL A 253 27.91 22.40 29.46
N TRP A 254 27.68 23.25 30.43
CA TRP A 254 26.37 23.35 31.07
C TRP A 254 25.26 23.77 30.08
N ARG A 255 25.55 24.76 29.23
CA ARG A 255 24.59 25.21 28.19
C ARG A 255 24.33 24.14 27.14
N ALA A 256 25.36 23.42 26.69
CA ALA A 256 25.19 22.32 25.75
C ALA A 256 24.33 21.19 26.33
N SER A 257 24.59 20.79 27.57
CA SER A 257 23.79 19.80 28.30
C SER A 257 22.32 20.25 28.48
N GLN A 258 22.10 21.53 28.79
CA GLN A 258 20.73 22.09 28.90
C GLN A 258 20.00 22.08 27.54
N LEU A 259 20.70 22.46 26.47
CA LEU A 259 20.13 22.43 25.12
C LEU A 259 19.77 21.00 24.67
N GLU A 260 20.68 20.05 24.92
CA GLU A 260 20.44 18.64 24.62
C GLU A 260 19.22 18.10 25.40
N THR A 261 19.13 18.39 26.69
CA THR A 261 18.00 17.99 27.51
C THR A 261 16.69 18.62 27.01
N GLN A 262 16.71 19.90 26.65
CA GLN A 262 15.54 20.58 26.09
C GLN A 262 15.11 19.99 24.74
N LEU A 263 16.07 19.61 23.89
CA LEU A 263 15.81 19.01 22.59
C LEU A 263 15.18 17.61 22.75
N ILE A 264 15.73 16.79 23.65
CA ILE A 264 15.19 15.46 23.96
C ILE A 264 13.76 15.58 24.53
N VAL A 265 13.55 16.48 25.49
CA VAL A 265 12.21 16.70 26.09
C VAL A 265 11.22 17.23 25.04
N SER A 266 11.66 18.15 24.17
CA SER A 266 10.81 18.67 23.10
C SER A 266 10.46 17.58 22.09
N GLN A 267 11.42 16.75 21.70
CA GLN A 267 11.21 15.64 20.76
C GLN A 267 10.29 14.58 21.35
N GLU A 268 10.46 14.26 22.63
CA GLU A 268 9.59 13.30 23.32
C GLU A 268 8.15 13.83 23.48
N LYS A 269 7.99 15.12 23.82
CA LYS A 269 6.67 15.77 23.82
C LYS A 269 6.00 15.73 22.44
N ALA A 270 6.76 16.01 21.38
CA ALA A 270 6.24 15.94 20.02
C ALA A 270 5.82 14.51 19.65
N ARG A 271 6.64 13.51 20.02
CA ARG A 271 6.30 12.08 19.83
C ARG A 271 5.05 11.66 20.61
N GLN A 272 4.97 12.06 21.90
CA GLN A 272 3.80 11.77 22.73
C GLN A 272 2.54 12.45 22.19
N ALA A 273 2.63 13.70 21.75
CA ALA A 273 1.50 14.40 21.13
C ALA A 273 1.04 13.71 19.83
N ASN A 274 1.99 13.25 19.01
CA ASN A 274 1.65 12.52 17.76
C ASN A 274 1.04 11.14 18.06
N ARG A 275 1.57 10.42 19.06
CA ARG A 275 0.96 9.15 19.51
C ARG A 275 -0.45 9.35 20.08
N ALA A 276 -0.63 10.39 20.90
CA ALA A 276 -1.93 10.74 21.46
C ALA A 276 -2.93 11.14 20.36
N LYS A 277 -2.50 11.93 19.35
CA LYS A 277 -3.29 12.29 18.18
C LYS A 277 -3.76 11.04 17.41
N SER A 278 -2.83 10.12 17.14
CA SER A 278 -3.15 8.88 16.39
C SER A 278 -4.08 7.95 17.18
N ALA A 279 -3.84 7.79 18.49
CA ALA A 279 -4.71 6.98 19.36
C ALA A 279 -6.12 7.60 19.50
N PHE A 280 -6.20 8.92 19.64
CA PHE A 280 -7.47 9.64 19.69
C PHE A 280 -8.27 9.44 18.40
N LEU A 281 -7.64 9.62 17.23
CA LEU A 281 -8.31 9.44 15.94
C LEU A 281 -8.77 7.98 15.73
N ALA A 282 -7.95 7.00 16.13
CA ALA A 282 -8.32 5.59 16.06
C ALA A 282 -9.55 5.27 16.93
N ASN A 283 -9.55 5.74 18.19
CA ASN A 283 -10.68 5.53 19.10
C ASN A 283 -11.94 6.27 18.60
N MET A 284 -11.81 7.53 18.17
CA MET A 284 -12.92 8.30 17.62
C MET A 284 -13.55 7.64 16.39
N SER A 285 -12.73 7.02 15.53
CA SER A 285 -13.28 6.26 14.41
C SER A 285 -14.14 5.09 14.85
N HIS A 286 -13.70 4.31 15.81
CA HIS A 286 -14.50 3.22 16.36
C HIS A 286 -15.81 3.74 16.96
N GLU A 287 -15.73 4.79 17.77
CA GLU A 287 -16.90 5.42 18.41
C GLU A 287 -17.90 6.02 17.42
N ILE A 288 -17.44 6.50 16.25
CA ILE A 288 -18.31 7.04 15.19
C ILE A 288 -18.78 5.92 14.26
N ARG A 289 -17.95 4.93 13.96
CA ARG A 289 -18.29 3.82 13.07
C ARG A 289 -19.47 2.99 13.60
N THR A 290 -19.48 2.70 14.90
CA THR A 290 -20.51 1.89 15.53
C THR A 290 -21.91 2.46 15.36
N PRO A 291 -22.23 3.70 15.78
CA PRO A 291 -23.57 4.27 15.55
C PRO A 291 -23.90 4.46 14.07
N LEU A 292 -22.88 4.76 13.23
CA LEU A 292 -23.08 4.97 11.81
C LEU A 292 -23.44 3.67 11.07
N ASN A 293 -22.78 2.57 11.41
CA ASN A 293 -23.17 1.24 10.90
C ASN A 293 -24.59 0.88 11.33
N GLY A 294 -24.99 1.29 12.54
CA GLY A 294 -26.38 1.16 12.99
C GLY A 294 -27.37 1.93 12.13
N VAL A 295 -27.05 3.17 11.77
CA VAL A 295 -27.89 3.99 10.87
C VAL A 295 -27.98 3.34 9.48
N ILE A 296 -26.85 2.88 8.94
CA ILE A 296 -26.78 2.19 7.63
C ILE A 296 -27.63 0.92 7.66
N GLY A 297 -27.42 0.04 8.62
CA GLY A 297 -28.16 -1.21 8.73
C GLY A 297 -29.67 -1.01 8.94
N MET A 298 -30.07 -0.01 9.76
CA MET A 298 -31.49 0.33 9.91
C MET A 298 -32.09 0.94 8.64
N SER A 299 -31.30 1.69 7.88
CA SER A 299 -31.74 2.23 6.59
C SER A 299 -31.95 1.11 5.56
N GLU A 300 -31.07 0.12 5.52
CA GLU A 300 -31.22 -1.06 4.65
C GLU A 300 -32.48 -1.87 5.00
N ILE A 301 -32.71 -2.10 6.28
CA ILE A 301 -33.92 -2.80 6.76
C ILE A 301 -35.19 -2.03 6.39
N LEU A 302 -35.18 -0.70 6.58
CA LEU A 302 -36.31 0.14 6.21
C LEU A 302 -36.55 0.16 4.69
N ALA A 303 -35.50 0.13 3.88
CA ALA A 303 -35.60 0.11 2.42
C ALA A 303 -36.36 -1.11 1.89
N GLU A 304 -36.37 -2.20 2.64
CA GLU A 304 -37.06 -3.43 2.28
C GLU A 304 -38.56 -3.44 2.70
N THR A 305 -39.00 -2.44 3.48
CA THR A 305 -40.41 -2.29 3.88
C THR A 305 -41.22 -1.57 2.81
N LYS A 306 -42.56 -1.57 2.94
CA LYS A 306 -43.39 -0.78 2.05
C LYS A 306 -43.28 0.71 2.39
N LEU A 307 -42.52 1.44 1.58
CA LEU A 307 -42.29 2.88 1.73
C LEU A 307 -43.03 3.67 0.64
N SER A 308 -43.46 4.89 0.96
CA SER A 308 -43.86 5.86 -0.05
C SER A 308 -42.65 6.34 -0.87
N ALA A 309 -42.88 6.93 -2.05
CA ALA A 309 -41.81 7.46 -2.89
C ALA A 309 -40.96 8.51 -2.14
N GLU A 310 -41.58 9.40 -1.37
CA GLU A 310 -40.89 10.40 -0.55
C GLU A 310 -40.09 9.79 0.58
N GLN A 311 -40.60 8.76 1.25
CA GLN A 311 -39.88 8.03 2.29
C GLN A 311 -38.67 7.31 1.72
N LYS A 312 -38.79 6.73 0.53
CA LYS A 312 -37.70 6.06 -0.17
C LYS A 312 -36.58 7.03 -0.56
N ASP A 313 -36.94 8.22 -1.00
CA ASP A 313 -36.00 9.29 -1.33
C ASP A 313 -35.26 9.81 -0.08
N CYS A 314 -36.01 10.10 1.00
CA CYS A 314 -35.43 10.47 2.29
C CYS A 314 -34.48 9.39 2.82
N LEU A 315 -34.86 8.12 2.75
CA LEU A 315 -34.08 7.00 3.19
C LEU A 315 -32.79 6.83 2.35
N GLY A 316 -32.92 7.00 1.03
CA GLY A 316 -31.76 7.04 0.11
C GLY A 316 -30.77 8.15 0.47
N THR A 317 -31.29 9.32 0.83
CA THR A 317 -30.46 10.45 1.29
C THR A 317 -29.74 10.14 2.61
N ILE A 318 -30.43 9.55 3.58
CA ILE A 318 -29.83 9.13 4.86
C ILE A 318 -28.73 8.09 4.62
N TYR A 319 -29.02 7.07 3.81
CA TYR A 319 -28.07 6.01 3.47
C TYR A 319 -26.82 6.57 2.80
N THR A 320 -26.99 7.38 1.76
CA THR A 320 -25.87 7.98 1.01
C THR A 320 -25.02 8.91 1.89
N SER A 321 -25.68 9.72 2.74
CA SER A 321 -24.97 10.61 3.68
C SER A 321 -24.18 9.81 4.72
N SER A 322 -24.73 8.72 5.21
CA SER A 322 -24.07 7.83 6.17
C SER A 322 -22.86 7.13 5.56
N GLN A 323 -22.99 6.63 4.33
CA GLN A 323 -21.86 6.02 3.59
C GLN A 323 -20.76 7.04 3.31
N THR A 324 -21.13 8.27 2.95
CA THR A 324 -20.18 9.36 2.72
C THR A 324 -19.41 9.70 4.00
N LEU A 325 -20.09 9.77 5.14
CA LEU A 325 -19.46 10.06 6.42
C LEU A 325 -18.50 8.92 6.83
N LEU A 326 -18.86 7.66 6.60
CA LEU A 326 -17.98 6.51 6.87
C LEU A 326 -16.69 6.58 6.02
N MET A 327 -16.83 6.93 4.76
CA MET A 327 -15.69 7.13 3.86
C MET A 327 -14.78 8.25 4.36
N LEU A 328 -15.34 9.42 4.76
CA LEU A 328 -14.61 10.55 5.31
C LEU A 328 -13.77 10.16 6.54
N ILE A 329 -14.38 9.41 7.46
CA ILE A 329 -13.72 8.95 8.69
C ILE A 329 -12.57 8.01 8.34
N ASN A 330 -12.77 7.09 7.42
CA ASN A 330 -11.72 6.18 6.98
C ASN A 330 -10.57 6.93 6.28
N ASP A 331 -10.87 7.94 5.45
CA ASP A 331 -9.86 8.80 4.81
C ASP A 331 -8.99 9.53 5.85
N VAL A 332 -9.60 10.11 6.90
CA VAL A 332 -8.88 10.79 7.98
C VAL A 332 -8.01 9.81 8.77
N LEU A 333 -8.50 8.60 9.00
CA LEU A 333 -7.72 7.54 9.67
C LEU A 333 -6.54 7.09 8.83
N ASP A 334 -6.77 6.84 7.54
CA ASP A 334 -5.71 6.42 6.63
C ASP A 334 -4.62 7.50 6.56
N LEU A 335 -5.00 8.77 6.47
CA LEU A 335 -4.06 9.89 6.55
C LEU A 335 -3.27 9.89 7.87
N SER A 336 -3.95 9.68 9.01
CA SER A 336 -3.29 9.61 10.33
C SER A 336 -2.34 8.43 10.47
N LYS A 337 -2.70 7.26 9.92
CA LYS A 337 -1.81 6.07 9.88
C LYS A 337 -0.59 6.33 9.01
N ILE A 338 -0.77 7.00 7.88
CA ILE A 338 0.31 7.40 6.97
C ILE A 338 1.26 8.37 7.67
N GLU A 339 0.74 9.47 8.27
CA GLU A 339 1.53 10.47 8.97
C GLU A 339 2.33 9.88 10.17
N SER A 340 1.78 8.88 10.83
CA SER A 340 2.43 8.20 11.96
C SER A 340 3.35 7.04 11.55
N GLY A 341 3.45 6.72 10.25
CA GLY A 341 4.24 5.60 9.74
C GLY A 341 3.71 4.23 10.14
N LYS A 342 2.41 4.13 10.49
CA LYS A 342 1.74 2.90 10.92
C LYS A 342 0.93 2.22 9.82
N LEU A 343 0.88 2.79 8.63
CA LEU A 343 0.25 2.11 7.50
C LEU A 343 1.19 0.99 7.04
N GLU A 344 0.72 -0.23 7.10
CA GLU A 344 1.44 -1.41 6.63
C GLU A 344 0.99 -1.74 5.20
N ILE A 345 1.94 -2.14 4.38
CA ILE A 345 1.70 -2.68 3.04
C ILE A 345 1.83 -4.20 3.16
N ASN A 346 0.77 -4.93 2.88
CA ASN A 346 0.69 -6.38 2.99
C ASN A 346 0.66 -7.02 1.59
N PRO A 347 1.82 -7.36 1.02
CA PRO A 347 1.90 -7.95 -0.29
C PRO A 347 1.40 -9.39 -0.30
N HIS A 348 0.56 -9.72 -1.27
CA HIS A 348 0.05 -11.06 -1.50
C HIS A 348 -0.05 -11.34 -3.01
N THR A 349 -0.18 -12.62 -3.36
CA THR A 349 -0.37 -13.00 -4.76
C THR A 349 -1.71 -12.44 -5.25
N THR A 350 -1.67 -11.52 -6.21
CA THR A 350 -2.86 -10.82 -6.74
C THR A 350 -3.01 -11.08 -8.22
N ASP A 351 -4.20 -11.48 -8.66
CA ASP A 351 -4.58 -11.52 -10.07
C ASP A 351 -4.90 -10.09 -10.54
N LEU A 352 -4.08 -9.57 -11.46
CA LEU A 352 -4.20 -8.20 -11.94
C LEU A 352 -5.44 -7.94 -12.78
N ARG A 353 -5.83 -8.91 -13.60
CA ARG A 353 -7.03 -8.78 -14.42
C ARG A 353 -8.28 -8.75 -13.56
N GLU A 354 -8.33 -9.67 -12.58
CA GLU A 354 -9.45 -9.71 -11.63
C GLU A 354 -9.54 -8.41 -10.82
N LEU A 355 -8.40 -7.87 -10.38
CA LEU A 355 -8.36 -6.59 -9.68
C LEU A 355 -8.97 -5.43 -10.49
N LEU A 356 -8.66 -5.37 -11.81
CA LEU A 356 -9.22 -4.37 -12.70
C LEU A 356 -10.72 -4.61 -12.95
N PHE A 357 -11.11 -5.84 -13.28
CA PHE A 357 -12.52 -6.18 -13.53
C PHE A 357 -13.38 -5.94 -12.30
N ASP A 358 -12.89 -6.26 -11.11
CA ASP A 358 -13.56 -5.94 -9.86
C ASP A 358 -13.73 -4.44 -9.65
N SER A 359 -12.66 -3.67 -9.91
CA SER A 359 -12.69 -2.22 -9.76
C SER A 359 -13.73 -1.59 -10.71
N VAL A 360 -13.78 -2.04 -11.96
CA VAL A 360 -14.78 -1.59 -12.94
C VAL A 360 -16.19 -2.01 -12.53
N THR A 361 -16.35 -3.23 -12.03
CA THR A 361 -17.66 -3.73 -11.57
C THR A 361 -18.24 -2.89 -10.44
N LEU A 362 -17.41 -2.50 -9.47
CA LEU A 362 -17.85 -1.70 -8.32
C LEU A 362 -18.41 -0.33 -8.73
N ILE A 363 -17.93 0.25 -9.83
CA ILE A 363 -18.40 1.56 -10.31
C ILE A 363 -19.44 1.47 -11.43
N SER A 364 -19.66 0.29 -12.01
CA SER A 364 -20.48 0.10 -13.20
C SER A 364 -21.91 0.61 -13.05
N SER A 365 -22.56 0.39 -11.90
CA SER A 365 -23.90 0.88 -11.63
C SER A 365 -24.02 2.42 -11.67
N LYS A 366 -23.01 3.12 -11.10
CA LYS A 366 -22.98 4.59 -11.10
C LYS A 366 -22.67 5.16 -12.49
N ALA A 367 -21.73 4.54 -13.20
CA ALA A 367 -21.39 4.91 -14.56
C ALA A 367 -22.60 4.73 -15.49
N TYR A 368 -23.31 3.62 -15.31
CA TYR A 368 -24.52 3.34 -16.05
C TYR A 368 -25.60 4.40 -15.81
N GLN A 369 -25.89 4.75 -14.55
CA GLN A 369 -26.89 5.79 -14.22
C GLN A 369 -26.60 7.12 -14.92
N LYS A 370 -25.33 7.43 -15.18
CA LYS A 370 -24.87 8.61 -15.93
C LYS A 370 -24.69 8.36 -17.42
N GLN A 371 -24.95 7.16 -17.93
CA GLN A 371 -24.71 6.76 -19.33
C GLN A 371 -23.23 6.93 -19.76
N ILE A 372 -22.30 6.71 -18.85
CA ILE A 372 -20.85 6.75 -19.10
C ILE A 372 -20.39 5.36 -19.55
N LYS A 373 -19.69 5.27 -20.69
CA LYS A 373 -19.11 4.03 -21.19
C LYS A 373 -17.90 3.65 -20.37
N LEU A 374 -17.81 2.39 -19.92
CA LEU A 374 -16.65 1.84 -19.24
C LEU A 374 -15.85 0.96 -20.20
N GLU A 375 -14.57 1.16 -20.27
CA GLU A 375 -13.65 0.39 -21.10
C GLU A 375 -12.46 -0.10 -20.24
N VAL A 376 -11.92 -1.27 -20.60
CA VAL A 376 -10.74 -1.85 -19.95
C VAL A 376 -9.75 -2.25 -21.03
N GLU A 377 -8.54 -1.75 -20.94
CA GLU A 377 -7.42 -2.06 -21.81
C GLU A 377 -6.32 -2.76 -21.00
N ILE A 378 -6.04 -4.00 -21.32
CA ILE A 378 -5.02 -4.80 -20.64
C ILE A 378 -4.00 -5.23 -21.67
N ASP A 379 -2.72 -4.95 -21.40
CA ASP A 379 -1.63 -5.39 -22.26
C ASP A 379 -1.54 -6.92 -22.24
N GLY A 380 -1.40 -7.54 -23.42
CA GLY A 380 -1.32 -8.99 -23.57
C GLY A 380 -0.06 -9.62 -22.96
N GLU A 381 0.98 -8.82 -22.74
CA GLU A 381 2.24 -9.26 -22.14
C GLU A 381 2.27 -9.18 -20.61
N LEU A 382 1.19 -8.69 -19.98
CA LEU A 382 1.05 -8.61 -18.53
C LEU A 382 1.08 -9.99 -17.85
N PRO A 383 1.89 -10.20 -16.79
CA PRO A 383 1.82 -11.41 -16.00
C PRO A 383 0.44 -11.56 -15.36
N GLU A 384 -0.05 -12.78 -15.29
CA GLU A 384 -1.37 -13.09 -14.73
C GLU A 384 -1.43 -12.79 -13.24
N TYR A 385 -0.38 -13.18 -12.51
CA TYR A 385 -0.26 -13.02 -11.06
C TYR A 385 0.99 -12.24 -10.70
N ILE A 386 0.85 -11.32 -9.78
CA ILE A 386 1.95 -10.52 -9.24
C ILE A 386 1.89 -10.48 -7.70
N HIS A 387 3.04 -10.23 -7.08
CA HIS A 387 3.12 -10.09 -5.63
C HIS A 387 3.05 -8.61 -5.24
N VAL A 388 1.88 -8.15 -4.81
CA VAL A 388 1.58 -6.75 -4.46
C VAL A 388 0.47 -6.69 -3.41
N ASP A 389 0.30 -5.55 -2.75
CA ASP A 389 -0.92 -5.29 -1.98
C ASP A 389 -2.07 -4.90 -2.92
N GLY A 390 -2.78 -5.92 -3.42
CA GLY A 390 -3.91 -5.74 -4.32
C GLY A 390 -5.03 -4.88 -3.72
N ASN A 391 -5.20 -4.89 -2.40
CA ASN A 391 -6.21 -4.09 -1.71
C ASN A 391 -5.88 -2.59 -1.77
N LYS A 392 -4.61 -2.23 -1.60
CA LYS A 392 -4.16 -0.83 -1.72
C LYS A 392 -4.23 -0.33 -3.14
N ILE A 393 -3.86 -1.17 -4.12
CA ILE A 393 -4.03 -0.83 -5.54
C ILE A 393 -5.51 -0.63 -5.87
N ARG A 394 -6.38 -1.53 -5.41
CA ARG A 394 -7.84 -1.38 -5.57
C ARG A 394 -8.34 -0.06 -4.97
N GLN A 395 -7.87 0.30 -3.77
CA GLN A 395 -8.24 1.55 -3.11
C GLN A 395 -7.83 2.77 -3.94
N VAL A 396 -6.60 2.77 -4.49
CA VAL A 396 -6.13 3.83 -5.41
C VAL A 396 -7.00 3.88 -6.66
N LEU A 397 -7.21 2.76 -7.35
CA LEU A 397 -8.03 2.69 -8.56
C LEU A 397 -9.46 3.16 -8.30
N MET A 398 -10.08 2.74 -7.20
CA MET A 398 -11.44 3.15 -6.83
C MET A 398 -11.55 4.65 -6.55
N ASN A 399 -10.53 5.25 -5.93
CA ASN A 399 -10.50 6.70 -5.73
C ASN A 399 -10.40 7.45 -7.07
N LEU A 400 -9.50 7.02 -7.96
CA LEU A 400 -9.36 7.61 -9.30
C LEU A 400 -10.65 7.43 -10.12
N ALA A 401 -11.22 6.24 -10.10
CA ALA A 401 -12.47 5.91 -10.79
C ALA A 401 -13.66 6.71 -10.27
N SER A 402 -13.77 6.86 -8.95
CA SER A 402 -14.83 7.68 -8.34
C SER A 402 -14.73 9.14 -8.75
N ASN A 403 -13.49 9.66 -8.83
CA ASN A 403 -13.26 11.01 -9.34
C ASN A 403 -13.61 11.11 -10.84
N ALA A 404 -13.22 10.14 -11.65
CA ALA A 404 -13.57 10.09 -13.08
C ALA A 404 -15.10 10.14 -13.30
N ILE A 405 -15.88 9.30 -12.58
CA ILE A 405 -17.35 9.33 -12.66
C ILE A 405 -17.93 10.66 -12.15
N LYS A 406 -17.34 11.21 -11.10
CA LYS A 406 -17.79 12.47 -10.49
C LYS A 406 -17.69 13.61 -11.48
N PHE A 407 -16.59 13.72 -12.21
CA PHE A 407 -16.25 14.83 -13.09
C PHE A 407 -16.58 14.60 -14.58
N THR A 408 -17.08 13.41 -14.93
CA THR A 408 -17.59 13.12 -16.26
C THR A 408 -19.12 13.14 -16.22
N GLU A 409 -19.75 13.93 -17.08
CA GLU A 409 -21.19 13.94 -17.25
C GLU A 409 -21.64 12.97 -18.36
N GLN A 410 -20.91 12.94 -19.46
CA GLN A 410 -21.15 12.05 -20.59
C GLN A 410 -19.79 11.68 -21.22
N GLY A 411 -19.70 10.50 -21.84
CA GLY A 411 -18.48 10.03 -22.51
C GLY A 411 -18.00 8.68 -22.01
N SER A 412 -16.71 8.53 -21.78
CA SER A 412 -16.11 7.25 -21.40
C SER A 412 -15.08 7.37 -20.27
N ILE A 413 -14.91 6.28 -19.56
CA ILE A 413 -13.82 6.07 -18.59
C ILE A 413 -13.08 4.80 -18.99
N VAL A 414 -11.78 4.92 -19.20
CA VAL A 414 -10.91 3.83 -19.64
C VAL A 414 -9.94 3.46 -18.53
N PHE A 415 -9.96 2.21 -18.11
CA PHE A 415 -8.97 1.64 -17.21
C PHE A 415 -7.90 0.95 -18.04
N THR A 416 -6.65 1.30 -17.82
CA THR A 416 -5.55 0.68 -18.55
C THR A 416 -4.55 0.08 -17.57
N ALA A 417 -4.06 -1.11 -17.90
CA ALA A 417 -2.90 -1.68 -17.27
C ALA A 417 -1.88 -2.08 -18.34
N LYS A 418 -0.70 -1.46 -18.32
CA LYS A 418 0.35 -1.64 -19.31
C LYS A 418 1.62 -2.18 -18.68
N TRP A 419 2.25 -3.06 -19.41
CA TRP A 419 3.57 -3.53 -19.15
C TRP A 419 4.60 -2.58 -19.75
N LEU A 420 5.47 -1.97 -18.96
CA LEU A 420 6.53 -1.11 -19.50
C LEU A 420 7.84 -1.88 -19.57
N PRO A 421 8.38 -2.11 -20.80
CA PRO A 421 9.69 -2.71 -20.94
C PRO A 421 10.72 -1.74 -20.40
N SER A 422 11.49 -2.17 -19.40
CA SER A 422 12.67 -1.45 -18.97
C SER A 422 13.90 -2.07 -19.58
N LEU A 423 14.90 -1.26 -19.87
CA LEU A 423 16.17 -1.68 -20.46
C LEU A 423 17.04 -2.54 -19.52
N GLU A 424 16.65 -2.69 -18.23
CA GLU A 424 17.43 -3.41 -17.22
C GLU A 424 16.50 -4.07 -16.19
N THR A 425 16.34 -5.38 -16.27
CA THR A 425 15.91 -6.38 -15.24
C THR A 425 14.71 -6.08 -14.29
N GLU A 426 13.97 -5.00 -14.42
CA GLU A 426 12.84 -4.69 -13.52
C GLU A 426 11.51 -4.69 -14.25
N CYS A 427 10.52 -5.36 -13.65
CA CYS A 427 9.14 -5.35 -14.13
C CYS A 427 8.39 -4.15 -13.58
N VAL A 428 7.86 -3.30 -14.45
CA VAL A 428 7.01 -2.17 -14.03
C VAL A 428 5.64 -2.29 -14.68
N VAL A 429 4.60 -2.19 -13.88
CA VAL A 429 3.22 -2.05 -14.36
C VAL A 429 2.77 -0.61 -14.20
N GLU A 430 2.24 -0.04 -15.26
CA GLU A 430 1.51 1.22 -15.23
C GLU A 430 0.02 0.95 -15.19
N PHE A 431 -0.63 1.53 -14.18
CA PHE A 431 -2.08 1.65 -14.13
C PHE A 431 -2.49 3.05 -14.53
N SER A 432 -3.54 3.17 -15.32
CA SER A 432 -4.14 4.47 -15.60
C SER A 432 -5.66 4.40 -15.58
N VAL A 433 -6.26 5.52 -15.18
CA VAL A 433 -7.70 5.79 -15.30
C VAL A 433 -7.83 7.08 -16.08
N ARG A 434 -8.37 6.97 -17.28
CA ARG A 434 -8.61 8.10 -18.18
C ARG A 434 -10.11 8.40 -18.23
N ASP A 435 -10.47 9.65 -18.07
CA ASP A 435 -11.83 10.16 -18.24
C ASP A 435 -11.92 11.19 -19.36
N THR A 436 -13.12 11.38 -19.87
CA THR A 436 -13.45 12.43 -20.85
C THR A 436 -14.26 13.56 -20.21
N GLY A 437 -13.94 13.88 -18.95
CA GLY A 437 -14.63 14.88 -18.15
C GLY A 437 -14.12 16.30 -18.39
N ILE A 438 -14.37 17.16 -17.41
CA ILE A 438 -14.05 18.60 -17.48
C ILE A 438 -12.54 18.91 -17.55
N GLY A 439 -11.67 17.93 -17.28
CA GLY A 439 -10.24 18.12 -17.21
C GLY A 439 -9.78 19.05 -16.08
N ILE A 440 -8.46 19.25 -15.97
CA ILE A 440 -7.80 20.01 -14.90
C ILE A 440 -6.86 21.03 -15.52
N ALA A 441 -6.95 22.29 -15.08
CA ALA A 441 -6.07 23.36 -15.54
C ALA A 441 -4.61 23.08 -15.14
N ALA A 442 -3.66 23.45 -16.01
CA ALA A 442 -2.23 23.11 -15.85
C ALA A 442 -1.63 23.63 -14.53
N ASP A 443 -2.07 24.80 -14.05
CA ASP A 443 -1.64 25.40 -12.79
C ASP A 443 -2.16 24.64 -11.55
N GLN A 444 -3.20 23.83 -11.69
CA GLN A 444 -3.79 23.06 -10.60
C GLN A 444 -3.25 21.63 -10.50
N GLN A 445 -2.67 21.08 -11.57
CA GLN A 445 -2.25 19.67 -11.63
C GLN A 445 -1.22 19.28 -10.56
N GLU A 446 -0.33 20.19 -10.15
CA GLU A 446 0.60 19.95 -9.05
C GLU A 446 -0.07 20.07 -7.66
N HIS A 447 -1.19 20.78 -7.58
CA HIS A 447 -1.84 21.09 -6.30
C HIS A 447 -2.88 20.05 -5.89
N ILE A 448 -3.48 19.33 -6.84
CA ILE A 448 -4.54 18.35 -6.56
C ILE A 448 -4.11 17.16 -5.68
N PHE A 449 -2.81 16.89 -5.58
CA PHE A 449 -2.26 15.85 -4.69
C PHE A 449 -1.97 16.35 -3.27
N LYS A 450 -2.15 17.64 -2.99
CA LYS A 450 -2.03 18.18 -1.63
C LYS A 450 -3.32 17.90 -0.84
N ALA A 451 -3.16 17.53 0.44
CA ALA A 451 -4.32 17.28 1.30
C ALA A 451 -5.23 18.52 1.42
N PHE A 452 -6.54 18.29 1.41
CA PHE A 452 -7.57 19.34 1.51
C PHE A 452 -7.62 20.37 0.35
N CYS A 453 -6.92 20.12 -0.77
CA CYS A 453 -7.03 20.96 -1.96
C CYS A 453 -8.27 20.57 -2.78
N GLN A 454 -9.03 21.57 -3.19
CA GLN A 454 -10.16 21.47 -4.12
C GLN A 454 -10.09 22.63 -5.10
N GLU A 455 -10.50 22.41 -6.35
CA GLU A 455 -10.57 23.49 -7.33
C GLU A 455 -11.77 24.42 -6.99
N ASP A 456 -11.49 25.70 -6.73
CA ASP A 456 -12.53 26.74 -6.51
C ASP A 456 -13.29 27.05 -7.81
N THR A 457 -14.11 26.13 -8.27
CA THR A 457 -15.01 26.42 -9.40
C THR A 457 -16.40 26.75 -8.88
N ASN A 458 -16.79 28.03 -9.08
CA ASN A 458 -18.12 28.57 -8.79
C ASN A 458 -19.28 27.88 -9.55
N ILE A 459 -19.06 26.74 -10.22
CA ILE A 459 -20.02 26.13 -11.15
C ILE A 459 -20.70 24.88 -10.55
N THR A 460 -20.17 24.29 -9.47
CA THR A 460 -20.75 23.06 -8.93
C THR A 460 -20.78 23.03 -7.40
N SER A 461 -21.63 23.87 -6.80
CA SER A 461 -21.88 23.89 -5.35
C SER A 461 -22.47 22.56 -4.79
N ASN A 462 -22.73 21.55 -5.64
CA ASN A 462 -23.29 20.26 -5.25
C ASN A 462 -22.29 19.07 -5.35
N ILE A 463 -21.04 19.29 -5.74
CA ILE A 463 -20.06 18.20 -5.93
C ILE A 463 -18.97 18.30 -4.86
N ALA A 464 -19.36 18.28 -3.60
CA ALA A 464 -18.40 18.29 -2.48
C ALA A 464 -17.58 16.97 -2.43
N GLY A 465 -16.25 17.11 -2.31
CA GLY A 465 -15.32 16.01 -2.01
C GLY A 465 -14.55 16.31 -0.74
N THR A 466 -13.78 15.36 -0.23
CA THR A 466 -12.95 15.54 0.97
C THR A 466 -11.66 16.32 0.69
N GLY A 467 -11.18 16.28 -0.55
CA GLY A 467 -9.82 16.75 -0.92
C GLY A 467 -8.70 15.87 -0.35
N LEU A 468 -9.04 14.70 0.22
CA LEU A 468 -8.09 13.77 0.82
C LEU A 468 -7.74 12.59 -0.09
N GLY A 469 -8.67 12.16 -0.94
CA GLY A 469 -8.51 10.92 -1.70
C GLY A 469 -7.23 10.88 -2.55
N LEU A 470 -6.95 11.91 -3.35
CA LEU A 470 -5.75 11.94 -4.19
C LEU A 470 -4.45 12.01 -3.38
N SER A 471 -4.43 12.75 -2.27
CA SER A 471 -3.27 12.82 -1.38
C SER A 471 -3.00 11.48 -0.68
N ILE A 472 -4.04 10.77 -0.26
CA ILE A 472 -3.95 9.41 0.30
C ILE A 472 -3.46 8.44 -0.77
N SER A 473 -4.02 8.50 -1.99
CA SER A 473 -3.59 7.65 -3.11
C SER A 473 -2.13 7.87 -3.47
N SER A 474 -1.68 9.14 -3.55
CA SER A 474 -0.27 9.46 -3.79
C SER A 474 0.63 8.84 -2.72
N ARG A 475 0.26 8.99 -1.46
CA ARG A 475 1.08 8.45 -0.37
C ARG A 475 1.09 6.93 -0.32
N MET A 476 -0.04 6.27 -0.63
CA MET A 476 -0.09 4.81 -0.76
C MET A 476 0.81 4.29 -1.87
N VAL A 477 0.77 4.94 -3.05
CA VAL A 477 1.63 4.60 -4.18
C VAL A 477 3.11 4.81 -3.84
N GLU A 478 3.46 5.92 -3.16
CA GLU A 478 4.81 6.18 -2.66
C GLU A 478 5.30 5.08 -1.70
N MET A 479 4.44 4.65 -0.77
CA MET A 479 4.77 3.56 0.18
C MET A 479 4.95 2.21 -0.52
N MET A 480 4.27 1.99 -1.65
CA MET A 480 4.48 0.83 -2.53
C MET A 480 5.69 0.99 -3.46
N GLY A 481 6.47 2.06 -3.29
CA GLY A 481 7.68 2.33 -4.08
C GLY A 481 7.41 2.98 -5.44
N GLY A 482 6.21 3.53 -5.63
CA GLY A 482 5.77 4.13 -6.87
C GLY A 482 5.61 5.64 -6.88
N SER A 483 5.08 6.19 -7.96
CA SER A 483 4.59 7.57 -8.04
C SER A 483 3.31 7.67 -8.86
N ILE A 484 2.43 8.61 -8.51
CA ILE A 484 1.22 8.92 -9.24
C ILE A 484 1.38 10.27 -9.93
N SER A 485 0.86 10.37 -11.13
CA SER A 485 0.87 11.60 -11.93
C SER A 485 -0.43 11.77 -12.71
N VAL A 486 -0.62 12.94 -13.28
CA VAL A 486 -1.80 13.28 -14.07
C VAL A 486 -1.40 13.98 -15.36
N GLU A 487 -2.05 13.62 -16.44
CA GLU A 487 -2.06 14.31 -17.71
C GLU A 487 -3.49 14.77 -17.97
N SER A 488 -3.72 16.07 -18.05
CA SER A 488 -5.06 16.61 -18.20
C SER A 488 -5.10 17.88 -19.02
N GLU A 489 -6.15 18.02 -19.78
CA GLU A 489 -6.45 19.22 -20.52
C GLU A 489 -7.89 19.65 -20.24
N LYS A 490 -8.10 20.94 -19.94
CA LYS A 490 -9.40 21.46 -19.59
C LYS A 490 -10.41 21.26 -20.72
N ASP A 491 -11.61 20.77 -20.36
CA ASP A 491 -12.73 20.42 -21.26
C ASP A 491 -12.44 19.25 -22.25
N VAL A 492 -11.33 18.54 -22.07
CA VAL A 492 -10.98 17.33 -22.84
C VAL A 492 -11.05 16.08 -21.96
N GLY A 493 -10.52 16.18 -20.72
CA GLY A 493 -10.53 15.10 -19.76
C GLY A 493 -9.21 14.96 -19.00
N SER A 494 -9.10 13.91 -18.18
CA SER A 494 -7.91 13.65 -17.37
C SER A 494 -7.47 12.21 -17.50
N CYS A 495 -6.18 11.98 -17.39
CA CYS A 495 -5.56 10.67 -17.29
C CYS A 495 -4.68 10.62 -16.04
N PHE A 496 -5.14 9.97 -15.01
CA PHE A 496 -4.34 9.68 -13.83
C PHE A 496 -3.61 8.36 -14.04
N HIS A 497 -2.31 8.34 -13.81
CA HIS A 497 -1.50 7.15 -13.96
C HIS A 497 -0.52 6.98 -12.81
N PHE A 498 -0.27 5.76 -12.43
CA PHE A 498 0.75 5.39 -11.45
C PHE A 498 1.50 4.14 -11.87
N GLN A 499 2.75 4.07 -11.46
CA GLN A 499 3.67 3.01 -11.85
C GLN A 499 4.19 2.32 -10.60
N LEU A 500 4.20 0.98 -10.64
CA LEU A 500 4.66 0.16 -9.54
C LEU A 500 5.65 -0.88 -10.06
N ALA A 501 6.77 -1.02 -9.35
CA ALA A 501 7.68 -2.13 -9.54
C ALA A 501 7.04 -3.40 -8.99
N VAL A 502 6.95 -4.45 -9.81
CA VAL A 502 6.22 -5.67 -9.47
C VAL A 502 7.03 -6.92 -9.75
N VAL A 503 6.72 -7.98 -9.00
CA VAL A 503 7.33 -9.30 -9.17
C VAL A 503 6.28 -10.24 -9.77
N PRO A 504 6.47 -10.75 -11.01
CA PRO A 504 5.63 -11.80 -11.54
C PRO A 504 5.67 -13.07 -10.67
N SER A 505 4.52 -13.70 -10.49
CA SER A 505 4.36 -14.93 -9.72
C SER A 505 3.87 -16.05 -10.64
N ASP A 506 4.51 -17.24 -10.56
CA ASP A 506 4.11 -18.40 -11.37
C ASP A 506 2.98 -19.18 -10.67
N HIS A 507 1.75 -18.92 -11.09
CA HIS A 507 0.59 -19.75 -10.74
C HIS A 507 -0.24 -20.14 -11.97
N SER A 508 0.40 -20.36 -13.12
CA SER A 508 -0.31 -20.74 -14.34
C SER A 508 -0.67 -22.24 -14.34
N GLU A 509 -1.82 -22.59 -13.80
CA GLU A 509 -2.51 -23.81 -14.25
C GLU A 509 -3.12 -23.55 -15.62
N HIS A 510 -2.35 -23.68 -16.69
CA HIS A 510 -2.90 -23.71 -18.05
C HIS A 510 -3.72 -24.99 -18.24
N LYS A 511 -5.00 -24.94 -17.93
CA LYS A 511 -5.97 -25.97 -18.27
C LYS A 511 -6.32 -25.85 -19.76
N ASN A 512 -5.67 -26.66 -20.59
CA ASN A 512 -6.04 -26.76 -21.99
C ASN A 512 -7.44 -27.41 -22.07
N ARG A 513 -8.47 -26.62 -22.35
CA ARG A 513 -9.86 -27.08 -22.41
C ARG A 513 -10.19 -27.53 -23.84
N LYS A 514 -10.84 -28.69 -23.98
CA LYS A 514 -11.15 -29.29 -25.28
C LYS A 514 -12.45 -28.75 -25.92
N GLN A 515 -13.23 -27.95 -25.19
CA GLN A 515 -14.52 -27.47 -25.66
C GLN A 515 -14.36 -26.46 -26.80
N THR A 516 -15.19 -26.62 -27.83
CA THR A 516 -15.22 -25.70 -28.98
C THR A 516 -16.08 -24.49 -28.66
N VAL A 517 -15.45 -23.32 -28.68
CA VAL A 517 -16.11 -22.02 -28.49
C VAL A 517 -16.08 -21.24 -29.79
N VAL A 518 -17.23 -20.77 -30.24
CA VAL A 518 -17.32 -19.89 -31.41
C VAL A 518 -17.91 -18.54 -30.97
N TYR A 519 -17.22 -17.47 -31.32
CA TYR A 519 -17.72 -16.11 -31.12
C TYR A 519 -18.21 -15.52 -32.45
N TYR A 520 -19.52 -15.27 -32.51
CA TYR A 520 -20.19 -14.67 -33.68
C TYR A 520 -20.26 -13.16 -33.46
N SER A 521 -19.37 -12.43 -34.11
CA SER A 521 -19.32 -10.97 -34.07
C SER A 521 -18.59 -10.43 -35.27
N ASP A 522 -19.06 -9.30 -35.82
CA ASP A 522 -18.36 -8.56 -36.87
C ASP A 522 -17.33 -7.56 -36.30
N ALA A 523 -17.43 -7.25 -35.01
CA ALA A 523 -16.50 -6.40 -34.24
C ALA A 523 -16.14 -7.05 -32.90
N PRO A 524 -15.39 -8.18 -32.94
CA PRO A 524 -15.16 -8.98 -31.75
C PRO A 524 -14.36 -8.22 -30.65
N SER A 525 -14.79 -8.33 -29.41
CA SER A 525 -14.06 -7.77 -28.28
C SER A 525 -12.74 -8.50 -28.08
N LYS A 526 -11.62 -7.78 -28.26
CA LYS A 526 -10.27 -8.30 -28.01
C LYS A 526 -10.12 -8.74 -26.55
N LEU A 527 -10.65 -7.96 -25.60
CA LEU A 527 -10.61 -8.25 -24.17
C LEU A 527 -11.25 -9.61 -23.84
N LEU A 528 -12.41 -9.90 -24.43
CA LEU A 528 -13.12 -11.18 -24.25
C LEU A 528 -12.33 -12.35 -24.87
N LEU A 529 -11.74 -12.15 -26.05
CA LEU A 529 -10.92 -13.16 -26.70
C LEU A 529 -9.67 -13.49 -25.87
N ASP A 530 -8.97 -12.48 -25.41
CA ASP A 530 -7.76 -12.63 -24.59
C ASP A 530 -8.09 -13.37 -23.29
N ASP A 531 -9.24 -13.08 -22.66
CA ASP A 531 -9.66 -13.74 -21.43
C ASP A 531 -10.10 -15.21 -21.68
N LEU A 532 -10.74 -15.51 -22.80
CA LEU A 532 -11.06 -16.89 -23.20
C LEU A 532 -9.78 -17.71 -23.46
N PHE A 533 -8.79 -17.14 -24.15
CA PHE A 533 -7.49 -17.78 -24.37
C PHE A 533 -6.79 -18.07 -23.03
N ARG A 534 -6.83 -17.14 -22.10
CA ARG A 534 -6.28 -17.31 -20.75
C ARG A 534 -6.97 -18.46 -20.00
N LEU A 535 -8.27 -18.59 -20.14
CA LEU A 535 -9.06 -19.67 -19.54
C LEU A 535 -8.84 -21.05 -20.22
N GLY A 536 -7.99 -21.11 -21.26
CA GLY A 536 -7.63 -22.34 -21.96
C GLY A 536 -8.57 -22.71 -23.10
N TYR A 537 -9.46 -21.82 -23.51
CA TYR A 537 -10.30 -22.01 -24.69
C TYR A 537 -9.58 -21.50 -25.95
N SER A 538 -9.94 -22.07 -27.11
CA SER A 538 -9.49 -21.61 -28.44
C SER A 538 -10.69 -21.12 -29.24
N PRO A 539 -11.16 -19.87 -28.98
CA PRO A 539 -12.36 -19.37 -29.63
C PRO A 539 -12.14 -19.20 -31.16
N GLN A 540 -13.08 -19.70 -31.95
CA GLN A 540 -13.13 -19.44 -33.39
C GLN A 540 -14.01 -18.21 -33.61
N LEU A 541 -13.54 -17.28 -34.43
CA LEU A 541 -14.32 -16.13 -34.87
C LEU A 541 -15.11 -16.50 -36.16
N LYS A 542 -16.40 -16.23 -36.14
CA LYS A 542 -17.25 -16.33 -37.33
C LYS A 542 -18.02 -15.02 -37.49
N SER A 543 -18.08 -14.52 -38.72
CA SER A 543 -18.94 -13.38 -39.06
C SER A 543 -20.41 -13.77 -38.91
N ILE A 544 -21.20 -12.78 -38.54
CA ILE A 544 -22.67 -12.87 -38.39
C ILE A 544 -23.36 -13.34 -39.68
N GLU A 545 -22.81 -13.00 -40.86
CA GLU A 545 -23.35 -13.39 -42.18
C GLU A 545 -23.00 -14.82 -42.61
N THR A 546 -22.17 -15.54 -41.86
CA THR A 546 -21.77 -16.90 -42.24
C THR A 546 -22.96 -17.85 -42.14
N ASN A 547 -23.36 -18.47 -43.26
CA ASN A 547 -24.39 -19.51 -43.30
C ASN A 547 -24.10 -20.56 -42.21
N LEU A 548 -25.00 -20.70 -41.26
CA LEU A 548 -24.96 -21.70 -40.19
C LEU A 548 -25.13 -23.10 -40.82
N ALA A 549 -24.05 -23.61 -41.45
CA ALA A 549 -24.05 -24.96 -42.00
C ALA A 549 -23.98 -25.98 -40.88
N ALA A 550 -24.84 -26.99 -40.91
CA ALA A 550 -25.04 -27.97 -39.87
C ALA A 550 -23.85 -28.92 -39.59
N THR A 551 -22.70 -28.71 -40.23
CA THR A 551 -21.59 -29.67 -40.21
C THR A 551 -20.49 -29.37 -39.16
N ASP A 552 -20.52 -28.18 -38.50
CA ASP A 552 -19.46 -27.83 -37.53
C ASP A 552 -20.05 -26.97 -36.40
N LEU A 553 -20.87 -27.59 -35.57
CA LEU A 553 -21.59 -26.90 -34.49
C LEU A 553 -20.69 -26.81 -33.22
N PRO A 554 -20.53 -25.60 -32.64
CA PRO A 554 -19.75 -25.45 -31.41
C PRO A 554 -20.50 -25.99 -30.17
N GLU A 555 -19.77 -26.35 -29.14
CA GLU A 555 -20.40 -26.62 -27.85
C GLU A 555 -20.93 -25.34 -27.18
N ILE A 556 -20.21 -24.23 -27.36
CA ILE A 556 -20.55 -22.92 -26.83
C ILE A 556 -20.53 -21.87 -27.94
N ALA A 557 -21.60 -21.12 -28.08
CA ALA A 557 -21.73 -20.00 -28.99
C ALA A 557 -21.87 -18.68 -28.20
N LEU A 558 -20.93 -17.77 -28.41
CA LEU A 558 -21.01 -16.40 -27.92
C LEU A 558 -21.63 -15.53 -29.00
N MET A 559 -22.65 -14.77 -28.67
CA MET A 559 -23.42 -13.97 -29.64
C MET A 559 -23.85 -12.62 -29.01
N GLU A 560 -23.91 -11.59 -29.86
CA GLU A 560 -24.34 -10.24 -29.44
C GLU A 560 -25.84 -10.01 -29.71
N ASP A 561 -26.39 -10.65 -30.78
CA ASP A 561 -27.78 -10.48 -31.19
C ASP A 561 -28.67 -11.67 -30.76
N ILE A 562 -29.70 -11.34 -29.96
CA ILE A 562 -30.68 -12.31 -29.48
C ILE A 562 -31.49 -12.95 -30.63
N ASN A 563 -31.77 -12.22 -31.72
CA ASN A 563 -32.51 -12.79 -32.85
C ASN A 563 -31.73 -13.86 -33.58
N GLN A 564 -30.43 -13.64 -33.72
CA GLN A 564 -29.52 -14.61 -34.29
C GLN A 564 -29.32 -15.83 -33.39
N ALA A 565 -29.23 -15.57 -32.07
CA ALA A 565 -29.21 -16.62 -31.06
C ALA A 565 -30.46 -17.52 -31.13
N LYS A 566 -31.64 -16.93 -31.31
CA LYS A 566 -32.88 -17.66 -31.54
C LYS A 566 -32.85 -18.49 -32.83
N THR A 567 -32.23 -17.99 -33.85
CA THR A 567 -32.05 -18.72 -35.15
C THR A 567 -31.12 -19.89 -34.97
N LEU A 568 -29.98 -19.70 -34.32
CA LEU A 568 -29.03 -20.79 -33.99
C LEU A 568 -29.70 -21.88 -33.15
N HIS A 569 -30.44 -21.50 -32.10
CA HIS A 569 -31.13 -22.46 -31.26
C HIS A 569 -32.15 -23.32 -32.02
N ARG A 570 -32.85 -22.73 -33.01
CA ARG A 570 -33.77 -23.51 -33.87
C ARG A 570 -33.06 -24.51 -34.74
N LEU A 571 -31.86 -24.20 -35.21
CA LEU A 571 -31.06 -25.06 -36.06
C LEU A 571 -30.28 -26.10 -35.26
N ALA A 572 -29.84 -25.76 -34.09
CA ALA A 572 -29.02 -26.57 -33.22
C ALA A 572 -29.38 -26.35 -31.70
N PRO A 573 -30.42 -27.02 -31.22
CA PRO A 573 -30.86 -26.86 -29.81
C PRO A 573 -29.84 -27.30 -28.75
N GLU A 574 -28.88 -28.12 -29.14
CA GLU A 574 -27.82 -28.66 -28.28
C GLU A 574 -26.71 -27.63 -27.98
N VAL A 575 -26.56 -26.61 -28.80
CA VAL A 575 -25.54 -25.56 -28.66
C VAL A 575 -25.90 -24.65 -27.50
N LYS A 576 -24.95 -24.43 -26.61
CA LYS A 576 -25.10 -23.52 -25.47
C LYS A 576 -24.84 -22.10 -25.90
N ILE A 577 -25.88 -21.29 -25.83
CA ILE A 577 -25.84 -19.92 -26.31
C ILE A 577 -25.62 -18.97 -25.13
N ILE A 578 -24.56 -18.17 -25.22
CA ILE A 578 -24.23 -17.12 -24.25
C ILE A 578 -24.31 -15.78 -24.97
N ILE A 579 -25.08 -14.86 -24.41
CA ILE A 579 -25.22 -13.51 -24.97
C ILE A 579 -24.15 -12.60 -24.37
N VAL A 580 -23.39 -11.97 -25.25
CA VAL A 580 -22.41 -10.92 -24.91
C VAL A 580 -23.14 -9.57 -24.96
N LYS A 581 -23.04 -8.80 -23.88
CA LYS A 581 -23.68 -7.49 -23.74
C LYS A 581 -22.64 -6.42 -23.46
N ASP A 582 -22.83 -5.26 -24.02
CA ASP A 582 -21.99 -4.08 -23.75
C ASP A 582 -22.45 -3.29 -22.50
N ASN A 583 -23.61 -3.66 -21.95
CA ASN A 583 -24.24 -2.87 -20.91
C ASN A 583 -25.01 -3.73 -19.90
N LEU A 584 -24.92 -3.37 -18.61
CA LEU A 584 -25.67 -4.02 -17.51
C LEU A 584 -27.19 -3.88 -17.61
N SER A 585 -27.67 -2.89 -18.32
CA SER A 585 -29.07 -2.48 -18.32
C SER A 585 -29.92 -3.09 -19.41
N ASP A 586 -29.31 -3.74 -20.36
CA ASP A 586 -30.11 -4.45 -21.34
C ASP A 586 -30.99 -5.48 -20.61
N PRO A 587 -32.32 -5.41 -20.75
CA PRO A 587 -33.19 -6.29 -20.00
C PRO A 587 -32.78 -7.74 -20.26
N MET A 588 -32.60 -8.50 -19.18
CA MET A 588 -32.44 -9.95 -19.29
C MET A 588 -33.75 -10.48 -19.88
N SER A 589 -33.70 -10.81 -21.18
CA SER A 589 -34.81 -11.51 -21.81
C SER A 589 -34.82 -12.92 -21.22
N GLU A 590 -35.84 -13.27 -20.44
CA GLU A 590 -36.03 -14.66 -19.96
C GLU A 590 -36.35 -15.56 -21.17
N CYS A 591 -35.31 -15.89 -21.91
CA CYS A 591 -35.40 -16.80 -23.04
C CYS A 591 -34.82 -18.16 -22.61
N HIS A 592 -35.63 -19.19 -22.58
CA HIS A 592 -35.24 -20.56 -22.17
C HIS A 592 -34.07 -21.14 -23.00
N PHE A 593 -33.75 -20.55 -24.14
CA PHE A 593 -32.64 -21.00 -25.01
C PHE A 593 -31.30 -20.32 -24.72
N ILE A 594 -31.27 -19.31 -23.86
CA ILE A 594 -30.04 -18.61 -23.48
C ILE A 594 -29.47 -19.31 -22.23
N SER A 595 -28.24 -19.82 -22.35
CA SER A 595 -27.56 -20.53 -21.26
C SER A 595 -26.88 -19.60 -20.28
N GLY A 596 -26.53 -18.35 -20.69
CA GLY A 596 -25.90 -17.37 -19.84
C GLY A 596 -25.70 -16.02 -20.51
N TYR A 597 -25.23 -15.06 -19.74
CA TYR A 597 -24.93 -13.69 -20.18
C TYR A 597 -23.53 -13.30 -19.74
N VAL A 598 -22.78 -12.65 -20.64
CA VAL A 598 -21.49 -12.01 -20.36
C VAL A 598 -21.65 -10.52 -20.58
N THR A 599 -21.25 -9.71 -19.62
CA THR A 599 -21.35 -8.24 -19.72
C THR A 599 -19.94 -7.66 -19.81
N LEU A 600 -19.65 -6.97 -20.89
CA LEU A 600 -18.40 -6.25 -21.06
C LEU A 600 -18.40 -4.92 -20.28
N PRO A 601 -17.26 -4.50 -19.74
CA PRO A 601 -15.94 -5.17 -19.72
C PRO A 601 -15.71 -6.05 -18.48
N MET A 602 -16.76 -6.52 -17.79
CA MET A 602 -16.70 -7.27 -16.54
C MET A 602 -16.47 -8.77 -16.80
N LEU A 603 -15.23 -9.17 -16.97
CA LEU A 603 -14.80 -10.54 -17.28
C LEU A 603 -14.13 -11.23 -16.06
N GLY A 604 -13.09 -12.00 -16.28
CA GLY A 604 -12.32 -12.66 -15.21
C GLY A 604 -13.06 -13.84 -14.58
N SER A 605 -13.13 -13.88 -13.25
CA SER A 605 -13.78 -14.95 -12.50
C SER A 605 -15.28 -15.10 -12.83
N ARG A 606 -15.95 -14.03 -13.23
CA ARG A 606 -17.36 -14.03 -13.66
C ARG A 606 -17.54 -14.81 -14.97
N LEU A 607 -16.68 -14.59 -15.94
CA LEU A 607 -16.66 -15.35 -17.19
C LEU A 607 -16.37 -16.83 -16.92
N SER A 608 -15.35 -17.11 -16.10
CA SER A 608 -14.98 -18.47 -15.73
C SER A 608 -16.11 -19.23 -15.02
N SER A 609 -16.74 -18.61 -14.03
CA SER A 609 -17.85 -19.20 -13.28
C SER A 609 -19.08 -19.44 -14.17
N MET A 610 -19.39 -18.50 -15.06
CA MET A 610 -20.50 -18.64 -15.99
C MET A 610 -20.24 -19.78 -16.97
N LEU A 611 -19.06 -19.85 -17.59
CA LEU A 611 -18.70 -20.94 -18.51
C LEU A 611 -18.75 -22.30 -17.80
N ASN A 612 -18.25 -22.41 -16.57
CA ASN A 612 -18.32 -23.63 -15.77
C ASN A 612 -19.79 -24.03 -15.50
N SER A 613 -20.64 -23.09 -15.07
CA SER A 613 -22.06 -23.38 -14.80
C SER A 613 -22.82 -23.84 -16.04
N VAL A 614 -22.48 -23.29 -17.22
CA VAL A 614 -23.05 -23.69 -18.51
C VAL A 614 -22.60 -25.09 -18.92
N LEU A 615 -21.36 -25.46 -18.59
CA LEU A 615 -20.80 -26.78 -18.91
C LEU A 615 -21.31 -27.86 -17.95
N GLU A 616 -21.40 -27.58 -16.64
CA GLU A 616 -21.84 -28.52 -15.61
C GLU A 616 -23.31 -28.93 -15.75
N ARG A 617 -24.17 -28.00 -16.19
CA ARG A 617 -25.60 -28.33 -16.50
C ARG A 617 -25.78 -29.39 -17.59
N SER A 618 -24.73 -29.85 -18.24
CA SER A 618 -24.76 -30.80 -19.36
C SER A 618 -24.33 -32.22 -19.01
N GLN A 619 -23.76 -32.44 -17.84
CA GLN A 619 -23.52 -33.81 -17.38
C GLN A 619 -24.82 -34.31 -16.74
N PRO A 620 -25.41 -35.43 -17.24
CA PRO A 620 -26.45 -36.10 -16.48
C PRO A 620 -25.80 -36.44 -15.14
N GLN A 621 -26.26 -35.82 -14.07
CA GLN A 621 -25.83 -36.24 -12.75
C GLN A 621 -26.05 -37.75 -12.64
N PRO A 622 -25.01 -38.56 -12.32
CA PRO A 622 -25.25 -39.94 -11.97
C PRO A 622 -26.29 -39.91 -10.84
N PRO A 623 -27.27 -40.83 -10.88
CA PRO A 623 -28.31 -40.85 -9.87
C PRO A 623 -27.61 -40.80 -8.51
N GLN A 624 -27.76 -39.67 -7.83
CA GLN A 624 -27.34 -39.57 -6.45
C GLN A 624 -28.03 -40.68 -5.73
N HIS A 625 -27.27 -41.70 -5.29
CA HIS A 625 -27.71 -42.57 -4.25
C HIS A 625 -28.19 -41.66 -3.13
N GLN A 626 -29.51 -41.62 -2.95
CA GLN A 626 -30.09 -41.10 -1.74
C GLN A 626 -29.39 -41.86 -0.60
N PRO A 627 -28.63 -41.18 0.28
CA PRO A 627 -28.22 -41.84 1.50
C PRO A 627 -29.52 -42.20 2.20
N GLU A 628 -29.64 -43.45 2.61
CA GLU A 628 -30.70 -43.88 3.55
C GLU A 628 -30.74 -42.87 4.69
N PRO A 629 -31.93 -42.46 5.16
CA PRO A 629 -32.06 -41.48 6.20
C PRO A 629 -31.43 -42.04 7.48
N ILE A 630 -30.18 -41.69 7.73
CA ILE A 630 -29.67 -41.63 9.07
C ILE A 630 -30.50 -40.53 9.74
N GLU A 631 -31.27 -40.87 10.75
CA GLU A 631 -31.93 -39.94 11.66
C GLU A 631 -30.83 -39.10 12.35
N ALA A 632 -30.23 -38.16 11.60
CA ALA A 632 -29.47 -37.08 12.17
C ALA A 632 -30.51 -36.09 12.70
N THR A 633 -30.55 -35.90 13.98
CA THR A 633 -31.23 -34.80 14.65
C THR A 633 -30.81 -33.51 13.95
N VAL A 634 -31.71 -32.96 13.14
CA VAL A 634 -31.45 -31.72 12.36
C VAL A 634 -31.29 -30.60 13.35
N ARG A 635 -30.07 -30.17 13.62
CA ARG A 635 -29.78 -28.96 14.40
C ARG A 635 -30.30 -27.75 13.60
N GLN A 636 -31.30 -27.07 14.14
CA GLN A 636 -32.11 -26.09 13.38
C GLN A 636 -31.91 -24.66 13.79
N LYS A 637 -31.14 -24.34 14.85
CA LYS A 637 -31.04 -22.97 15.39
C LYS A 637 -29.62 -22.40 15.24
N VAL A 638 -29.57 -21.08 15.12
CA VAL A 638 -28.33 -20.30 15.06
C VAL A 638 -28.12 -19.64 16.43
N LEU A 639 -26.92 -19.71 16.97
CA LEU A 639 -26.52 -18.91 18.13
C LEU A 639 -25.84 -17.63 17.63
N VAL A 640 -26.44 -16.49 17.89
CA VAL A 640 -25.92 -15.16 17.57
C VAL A 640 -25.23 -14.59 18.79
N VAL A 641 -23.94 -14.34 18.69
CA VAL A 641 -23.13 -13.79 19.78
C VAL A 641 -22.57 -12.43 19.34
N GLU A 642 -23.08 -11.38 19.92
CA GLU A 642 -22.74 -9.98 19.55
C GLU A 642 -23.08 -9.07 20.74
N ASP A 643 -22.13 -8.27 21.20
CA ASP A 643 -22.29 -7.36 22.35
C ASP A 643 -23.05 -6.08 21.99
N ASN A 644 -23.02 -5.69 20.71
CA ASN A 644 -23.70 -4.50 20.22
C ASN A 644 -25.15 -4.80 19.84
N ARG A 645 -26.09 -4.28 20.60
CA ARG A 645 -27.54 -4.49 20.38
C ARG A 645 -28.04 -4.11 18.98
N VAL A 646 -27.40 -3.16 18.31
CA VAL A 646 -27.77 -2.74 16.95
C VAL A 646 -27.33 -3.80 15.95
N ASN A 647 -26.06 -4.23 16.00
CA ASN A 647 -25.55 -5.29 15.15
C ASN A 647 -26.34 -6.60 15.37
N GLN A 648 -26.56 -6.95 16.64
CA GLN A 648 -27.36 -8.10 17.06
C GLN A 648 -28.75 -8.07 16.39
N LYS A 649 -29.41 -6.91 16.43
CA LYS A 649 -30.73 -6.74 15.82
C LYS A 649 -30.70 -6.86 14.29
N VAL A 650 -29.65 -6.38 13.64
CA VAL A 650 -29.46 -6.54 12.18
C VAL A 650 -29.34 -8.01 11.81
N VAL A 651 -28.52 -8.77 12.54
CA VAL A 651 -28.37 -10.21 12.32
C VAL A 651 -29.70 -10.94 12.55
N CYS A 652 -30.37 -10.67 13.69
CA CYS A 652 -31.63 -11.32 14.04
C CYS A 652 -32.72 -11.05 12.99
N ILE A 653 -32.89 -9.81 12.51
CA ILE A 653 -33.89 -9.49 11.47
C ILE A 653 -33.60 -10.26 10.17
N ASN A 654 -32.34 -10.44 9.80
CA ASN A 654 -32.01 -11.22 8.63
C ASN A 654 -32.34 -12.71 8.82
N LEU A 655 -32.09 -13.27 10.01
CA LEU A 655 -32.47 -14.65 10.35
C LEU A 655 -33.99 -14.82 10.42
N ASP A 656 -34.74 -13.85 10.99
CA ASP A 656 -36.21 -13.84 11.02
C ASP A 656 -36.81 -13.91 9.61
N LYS A 657 -36.27 -13.16 8.67
CA LYS A 657 -36.71 -13.18 7.26
C LYS A 657 -36.46 -14.52 6.56
N LEU A 658 -35.48 -15.28 7.02
CA LEU A 658 -35.19 -16.61 6.54
C LEU A 658 -36.04 -17.69 7.25
N GLY A 659 -36.78 -17.30 8.29
CA GLY A 659 -37.49 -18.23 9.13
C GLY A 659 -36.58 -19.15 9.97
N ILE A 660 -35.33 -18.73 10.22
CA ILE A 660 -34.36 -19.45 11.00
C ILE A 660 -34.52 -19.06 12.48
N GLU A 661 -34.74 -20.03 13.33
CA GLU A 661 -34.79 -19.81 14.78
C GLU A 661 -33.36 -19.60 15.32
N TYR A 662 -33.23 -18.75 16.32
CA TYR A 662 -31.93 -18.40 16.88
C TYR A 662 -31.97 -18.17 18.40
N TRP A 663 -30.81 -18.34 19.01
CA TRP A 663 -30.50 -17.89 20.37
C TRP A 663 -29.62 -16.66 20.28
N VAL A 664 -29.68 -15.82 21.32
CA VAL A 664 -28.87 -14.59 21.37
C VAL A 664 -28.07 -14.55 22.65
N ALA A 665 -26.77 -14.29 22.52
CA ALA A 665 -25.86 -14.06 23.61
C ALA A 665 -25.24 -12.65 23.47
N ASN A 666 -25.04 -11.97 24.59
CA ASN A 666 -24.49 -10.62 24.62
C ASN A 666 -22.99 -10.57 24.88
N ASP A 667 -22.38 -11.67 25.24
CA ASP A 667 -20.93 -11.83 25.40
C ASP A 667 -20.53 -13.31 25.24
N GLY A 668 -19.21 -13.56 25.26
CA GLY A 668 -18.67 -14.89 25.10
C GLY A 668 -19.02 -15.85 26.26
N GLN A 669 -19.21 -15.33 27.47
CA GLN A 669 -19.60 -16.19 28.61
C GLN A 669 -21.04 -16.67 28.46
N GLU A 670 -21.97 -15.79 28.11
CA GLU A 670 -23.37 -16.16 27.85
C GLU A 670 -23.47 -17.14 26.68
N ALA A 671 -22.62 -16.94 25.62
CA ALA A 671 -22.55 -17.87 24.51
C ALA A 671 -22.13 -19.29 24.93
N ILE A 672 -21.12 -19.41 25.79
CA ILE A 672 -20.67 -20.69 26.32
C ILE A 672 -21.77 -21.38 27.15
N ASP A 673 -22.49 -20.63 27.96
CA ASP A 673 -23.52 -21.15 28.82
C ASP A 673 -24.74 -21.62 28.02
N LEU A 674 -25.20 -20.80 27.05
CA LEU A 674 -26.28 -21.17 26.10
C LEU A 674 -25.86 -22.37 25.24
N TYR A 675 -24.62 -22.45 24.81
CA TYR A 675 -24.13 -23.60 24.02
C TYR A 675 -24.17 -24.88 24.83
N LYS A 676 -23.75 -24.85 26.09
CA LYS A 676 -23.79 -26.01 26.98
C LYS A 676 -25.22 -26.49 27.24
N GLU A 677 -26.17 -25.56 27.34
CA GLU A 677 -27.58 -25.89 27.59
C GLU A 677 -28.28 -26.40 26.33
N HIS A 678 -27.95 -25.87 25.16
CA HIS A 678 -28.70 -26.08 23.90
C HIS A 678 -27.87 -26.65 22.74
N HIS A 679 -26.69 -27.24 23.00
CA HIS A 679 -25.77 -27.70 21.94
C HIS A 679 -26.39 -28.69 20.95
N GLN A 680 -27.48 -29.40 21.35
CA GLN A 680 -28.19 -30.36 20.48
C GLN A 680 -29.03 -29.64 19.40
N ASP A 681 -29.48 -28.42 19.68
CA ASP A 681 -30.33 -27.63 18.81
C ASP A 681 -29.54 -26.62 17.97
N ILE A 682 -28.31 -26.23 18.40
CA ILE A 682 -27.48 -25.25 17.75
C ILE A 682 -26.68 -25.91 16.62
N GLY A 683 -26.93 -25.46 15.38
CA GLY A 683 -26.23 -25.95 14.19
C GLY A 683 -25.15 -25.00 13.69
N LEU A 684 -25.25 -23.68 13.99
CA LEU A 684 -24.33 -22.64 13.57
C LEU A 684 -24.18 -21.63 14.70
N ILE A 685 -22.96 -21.14 14.90
CA ILE A 685 -22.67 -20.03 15.81
C ILE A 685 -22.11 -18.87 14.99
N LEU A 686 -22.75 -17.71 15.07
CA LEU A 686 -22.23 -16.43 14.55
C LEU A 686 -21.56 -15.72 15.73
N MET A 687 -20.22 -15.70 15.74
CA MET A 687 -19.41 -15.28 16.88
C MET A 687 -18.69 -13.96 16.60
N ASP A 688 -19.03 -12.91 17.32
CA ASP A 688 -18.20 -11.70 17.30
C ASP A 688 -16.85 -11.98 17.93
N CYS A 689 -15.77 -11.59 17.24
CA CYS A 689 -14.41 -11.78 17.73
C CYS A 689 -14.09 -10.91 18.94
N MET A 690 -14.61 -9.68 18.98
CA MET A 690 -14.23 -8.66 19.95
C MET A 690 -15.41 -8.27 20.85
N MET A 691 -15.45 -8.84 22.04
CA MET A 691 -16.50 -8.60 23.03
C MET A 691 -15.91 -8.37 24.42
N PRO A 692 -16.60 -7.64 25.30
CA PRO A 692 -16.18 -7.48 26.69
C PRO A 692 -16.31 -8.78 27.48
N ASN A 693 -15.61 -8.89 28.60
CA ASN A 693 -15.55 -10.02 29.55
C ASN A 693 -14.85 -11.25 28.96
N VAL A 694 -15.51 -12.01 28.12
CA VAL A 694 -14.97 -13.16 27.35
C VAL A 694 -15.12 -12.82 25.89
N ASP A 695 -14.00 -12.70 25.18
CA ASP A 695 -13.99 -12.44 23.75
C ASP A 695 -14.37 -13.70 22.94
N GLY A 696 -14.56 -13.51 21.63
CA GLY A 696 -15.01 -14.62 20.76
C GLY A 696 -13.96 -15.69 20.58
N PHE A 697 -12.67 -15.36 20.68
CA PHE A 697 -11.58 -16.33 20.57
C PHE A 697 -11.58 -17.26 21.78
N GLU A 698 -11.60 -16.70 22.98
CA GLU A 698 -11.66 -17.44 24.22
C GLU A 698 -12.95 -18.25 24.34
N ALA A 699 -14.09 -17.68 23.92
CA ALA A 699 -15.37 -18.37 23.87
C ALA A 699 -15.31 -19.60 22.95
N THR A 700 -14.73 -19.44 21.76
CA THR A 700 -14.55 -20.54 20.80
C THR A 700 -13.68 -21.64 21.37
N GLU A 701 -12.51 -21.34 21.94
CA GLU A 701 -11.65 -22.35 22.55
C GLU A 701 -12.36 -23.14 23.66
N ARG A 702 -13.17 -22.45 24.49
CA ARG A 702 -13.92 -23.07 25.59
C ARG A 702 -15.05 -23.97 25.05
N ILE A 703 -15.71 -23.57 23.97
CA ILE A 703 -16.72 -24.38 23.28
C ILE A 703 -16.05 -25.62 22.66
N ARG A 704 -14.93 -25.49 21.97
CA ARG A 704 -14.18 -26.61 21.38
C ARG A 704 -13.73 -27.62 22.44
N ARG A 705 -13.19 -27.17 23.58
CA ARG A 705 -12.84 -28.06 24.70
C ARG A 705 -14.07 -28.76 25.28
N TYR A 706 -15.24 -28.13 25.33
CA TYR A 706 -16.47 -28.74 25.78
C TYR A 706 -16.92 -29.83 24.80
N GLU A 707 -16.86 -29.58 23.49
CA GLU A 707 -17.18 -30.55 22.44
C GLU A 707 -16.26 -31.79 22.51
N GLU A 708 -14.94 -31.55 22.64
CA GLU A 708 -13.95 -32.63 22.79
C GLU A 708 -14.21 -33.51 24.02
N ASN A 709 -14.46 -32.88 25.18
CA ASN A 709 -14.70 -33.61 26.42
C ASN A 709 -15.92 -34.51 26.37
N LEU A 710 -16.93 -34.10 25.62
CA LEU A 710 -18.18 -34.88 25.48
C LEU A 710 -18.23 -35.71 24.19
N GLN A 711 -17.15 -35.70 23.38
CA GLN A 711 -17.07 -36.36 22.07
C GLN A 711 -18.22 -35.94 21.13
N LEU A 712 -18.60 -34.66 21.17
CA LEU A 712 -19.62 -34.09 20.31
C LEU A 712 -19.06 -33.80 18.93
N GLN A 713 -19.94 -33.79 17.91
CA GLN A 713 -19.58 -33.26 16.61
C GLN A 713 -19.40 -31.76 16.73
N ALA A 714 -18.26 -31.23 16.27
CA ALA A 714 -17.94 -29.81 16.30
C ALA A 714 -19.01 -29.00 15.55
N THR A 715 -19.59 -28.02 16.23
CA THR A 715 -20.57 -27.09 15.66
C THR A 715 -19.84 -26.07 14.80
N HIS A 716 -20.40 -25.71 13.66
CA HIS A 716 -19.80 -24.70 12.79
C HIS A 716 -19.81 -23.33 13.45
N ILE A 717 -18.64 -22.67 13.56
CA ILE A 717 -18.48 -21.33 14.12
C ILE A 717 -18.00 -20.39 13.03
N LEU A 718 -18.82 -19.40 12.72
CA LEU A 718 -18.53 -18.34 11.77
C LEU A 718 -18.13 -17.08 12.52
N ALA A 719 -16.89 -16.65 12.37
CA ALA A 719 -16.37 -15.43 12.98
C ALA A 719 -17.03 -14.18 12.37
N LEU A 720 -17.49 -13.26 13.21
CA LEU A 720 -17.89 -11.90 12.79
C LEU A 720 -16.74 -10.96 13.15
N THR A 721 -15.92 -10.56 12.18
CA THR A 721 -14.72 -9.77 12.45
C THR A 721 -14.81 -8.33 11.90
N ALA A 722 -14.33 -7.36 12.67
CA ALA A 722 -14.18 -5.98 12.21
C ALA A 722 -12.90 -5.75 11.38
N SER A 723 -11.98 -6.71 11.41
CA SER A 723 -10.67 -6.65 10.73
C SER A 723 -10.58 -7.74 9.67
N VAL A 724 -10.03 -7.40 8.54
CA VAL A 724 -9.76 -8.32 7.41
C VAL A 724 -8.23 -8.55 7.30
N LEU A 725 -7.49 -8.27 8.38
CA LEU A 725 -6.05 -8.50 8.43
C LEU A 725 -5.77 -10.00 8.52
N ASP A 726 -4.79 -10.46 7.77
CA ASP A 726 -4.42 -11.88 7.72
C ASP A 726 -4.10 -12.49 9.10
N ASP A 727 -3.53 -11.70 10.00
CA ASP A 727 -3.23 -12.14 11.37
C ASP A 727 -4.49 -12.40 12.19
N ASP A 728 -5.52 -11.54 12.08
CA ASP A 728 -6.78 -11.72 12.81
C ASP A 728 -7.57 -12.88 12.25
N ILE A 729 -7.58 -13.06 10.92
CA ILE A 729 -8.21 -14.21 10.25
C ILE A 729 -7.48 -15.49 10.63
N LYS A 730 -6.16 -15.50 10.64
CA LYS A 730 -5.37 -16.64 11.06
C LYS A 730 -5.66 -17.03 12.51
N HIS A 731 -5.78 -16.03 13.37
CA HIS A 731 -6.13 -16.26 14.77
C HIS A 731 -7.54 -16.86 14.95
N CYS A 732 -8.52 -16.45 14.11
CA CYS A 732 -9.84 -17.09 14.07
C CYS A 732 -9.76 -18.61 13.81
N PHE A 733 -8.95 -19.01 12.82
CA PHE A 733 -8.77 -20.42 12.52
C PHE A 733 -7.95 -21.18 13.59
N GLU A 734 -6.93 -20.54 14.15
CA GLU A 734 -6.10 -21.12 15.22
C GLU A 734 -6.88 -21.43 16.49
N CYS A 735 -7.85 -20.59 16.88
CA CYS A 735 -8.72 -20.85 18.03
C CYS A 735 -9.84 -21.85 17.74
N GLY A 736 -10.01 -22.29 16.49
CA GLY A 736 -10.97 -23.34 16.09
C GLY A 736 -12.26 -22.84 15.44
N MET A 737 -12.32 -21.60 14.96
CA MET A 737 -13.43 -21.13 14.11
C MET A 737 -13.30 -21.74 12.71
N ASN A 738 -14.41 -21.92 12.02
CA ASN A 738 -14.45 -22.64 10.75
C ASN A 738 -14.40 -21.71 9.53
N ASP A 739 -14.90 -20.48 9.68
CA ASP A 739 -14.99 -19.50 8.61
C ASP A 739 -15.14 -18.09 9.20
N TYR A 740 -15.11 -17.07 8.37
CA TYR A 740 -15.26 -15.67 8.82
C TYR A 740 -16.18 -14.85 7.92
N LEU A 741 -16.75 -13.78 8.50
CA LEU A 741 -17.57 -12.79 7.82
C LEU A 741 -17.15 -11.39 8.28
N PRO A 742 -16.58 -10.55 7.40
CA PRO A 742 -16.10 -9.23 7.77
C PRO A 742 -17.27 -8.27 8.03
N LYS A 743 -17.19 -7.48 9.10
CA LYS A 743 -18.14 -6.41 9.43
C LYS A 743 -17.72 -5.09 8.73
N PRO A 744 -18.64 -4.32 8.14
CA PRO A 744 -20.07 -4.61 7.97
C PRO A 744 -20.31 -5.61 6.84
N PHE A 745 -21.02 -6.67 7.12
CA PHE A 745 -21.31 -7.70 6.12
C PHE A 745 -22.63 -7.39 5.37
N LYS A 746 -22.60 -7.67 4.08
CA LYS A 746 -23.82 -7.62 3.25
C LYS A 746 -24.67 -8.84 3.53
N ARG A 747 -26.01 -8.64 3.49
CA ARG A 747 -26.99 -9.71 3.65
C ARG A 747 -26.68 -10.93 2.77
N ASP A 748 -26.41 -10.68 1.48
CA ASP A 748 -26.18 -11.74 0.51
C ASP A 748 -24.97 -12.62 0.87
N MET A 749 -23.91 -12.02 1.42
CA MET A 749 -22.74 -12.76 1.92
C MET A 749 -23.07 -13.63 3.14
N MET A 750 -23.87 -13.08 4.07
CA MET A 750 -24.33 -13.83 5.24
C MET A 750 -25.22 -15.00 4.83
N LEU A 751 -26.14 -14.77 3.87
CA LEU A 751 -27.00 -15.81 3.30
C LEU A 751 -26.20 -16.92 2.64
N GLN A 752 -25.25 -16.56 1.79
CA GLN A 752 -24.39 -17.52 1.11
C GLN A 752 -23.66 -18.41 2.12
N LYS A 753 -23.09 -17.82 3.17
CA LYS A 753 -22.37 -18.57 4.22
C LYS A 753 -23.29 -19.48 5.04
N ILE A 754 -24.52 -19.07 5.30
CA ILE A 754 -25.53 -19.89 6.00
C ILE A 754 -26.03 -21.03 5.10
N ASP A 755 -26.30 -20.75 3.82
CA ASP A 755 -26.76 -21.74 2.84
C ASP A 755 -25.70 -22.82 2.56
N GLU A 756 -24.42 -22.45 2.51
CA GLU A 756 -23.29 -23.38 2.38
C GLU A 756 -23.28 -24.43 3.51
N GLN A 757 -23.88 -24.12 4.66
CA GLN A 757 -24.01 -25.02 5.81
C GLN A 757 -25.30 -25.88 5.81
N GLN A 758 -26.04 -25.92 4.70
CA GLN A 758 -27.28 -26.71 4.52
C GLN A 758 -28.37 -26.45 5.57
N PHE A 759 -28.49 -25.20 6.04
CA PHE A 759 -29.69 -24.78 6.77
C PHE A 759 -30.88 -24.77 5.80
N THR A 760 -31.63 -25.87 5.77
CA THR A 760 -32.79 -26.02 4.88
C THR A 760 -33.87 -25.01 5.23
N HIS A 761 -34.20 -24.18 4.24
CA HIS A 761 -35.37 -23.31 4.28
C HIS A 761 -36.61 -24.18 4.47
N LYS A 762 -37.39 -23.95 5.51
CA LYS A 762 -38.80 -24.30 5.48
C LYS A 762 -39.44 -23.40 4.43
N ALA A 763 -39.61 -23.89 3.20
CA ALA A 763 -40.48 -23.30 2.22
C ALA A 763 -41.92 -23.36 2.79
N GLY A 764 -42.46 -22.20 3.20
CA GLY A 764 -43.88 -21.97 3.50
C GLY A 764 -44.63 -21.68 2.23
#